data_08ccd36c24abbcbfd9867145cfb5e40c
#
_entry.id   08ccd36c24abbcbfd9867145cfb5e40c
#
_cell.length_a   1.000
_cell.length_b   1.000
_cell.length_c   1.000
_cell.angle_alpha   90.00
_cell.angle_beta   90.00
_cell.angle_gamma   90.00
#
_symmetry.space_group_name_H-M   'P 1'
#
loop_
_entity.id
_entity.type
_entity.pdbx_description
1 polymer ?
#
loop_
_entity_poly.entity_id
_entity_poly.type
_entity_poly.pdbx_seq_one_letter_code
_entity_poly.pdbx_strand_id
1 'polypeptide(L)'
;MTSQSPEDPPLRQLVLKIHSRCDLLCDHCYVYQHADRSWRNRPTFIRPETVRAVAARLAEHVGSRAVESVSVILHGGEPLLVGPARLRDICAELTRTLSPLTALDLRMHTNAVTLNRRHLDVCREFGVRVGVSLDGDRAANDRHRLDRRGRSSHDRVVRGIRLLQEPEYRDLFSGVLCTVDVANDPVAVHDALTELAPPRIDYLLPHSTWDRPPPNPAGTTTPYADWLLAVFDRWEQQGRPMPVRTFDSVLSTLHGGPPLTESLGLAPSDLAVIETDGTFEQADWLKTAYAGAPETGYDVFRHGFAEFAAHPGVQARQQGVDGLSDTCRSCPVVRSCGGGLYGHRYRSGNGFDNPSVFCGDLRSLVEGIADRVTDRTFSPAVLGSAHLSWAQLELDRVLLRRAQEQPAAEPDWADAWRLLLALDAGPGTAPGLDEVLAHPYVRTSLQRSLRGPADTARFMALAIAAALRAGSPATLSWDQPGTRLHLPTWGTYRLDAPGRVEVTVAPDAFRVREDRGSGGSWVRPGEVSVSARWRPVGRLPVRDGPLIDDADPYRDCYPFPVASPQECGGFAERMARAYELAAGQAPDRYADPDAFRPTVLTPLAAGSGLVLGGHGFGALGVAVDVTPEEFARELPRIGRRARRTALRETADLHRPGSPAGALLDRADEELGRRAREEAARALTALTLLPESELTPTGAVLVARMWSQWTSTGEGS
;
A
#
# COMPACT_ATOMS: atom_id res chain seq x y z
N MET A 1 0.04 -36.46 20.85
CA MET A 1 -0.25 -35.28 20.06
C MET A 1 -0.07 -34.09 20.99
N THR A 2 1.12 -33.52 21.00
CA THR A 2 1.43 -32.31 21.78
C THR A 2 0.87 -31.13 21.03
N SER A 3 -0.09 -30.42 21.63
CA SER A 3 -0.58 -29.14 21.13
C SER A 3 0.58 -28.16 21.10
N GLN A 4 1.08 -27.82 19.92
CA GLN A 4 1.93 -26.65 19.75
C GLN A 4 1.07 -25.44 20.10
N SER A 5 1.41 -24.76 21.20
CA SER A 5 0.92 -23.41 21.47
C SER A 5 1.30 -22.53 20.30
N PRO A 6 0.45 -21.58 19.84
CA PRO A 6 0.86 -20.61 18.83
C PRO A 6 2.14 -19.95 19.34
N GLU A 7 3.22 -20.00 18.55
CA GLU A 7 4.48 -19.36 18.91
C GLU A 7 4.23 -17.87 19.08
N ASP A 8 4.59 -17.34 20.25
CA ASP A 8 4.52 -15.91 20.53
C ASP A 8 5.26 -15.13 19.44
N PRO A 9 4.67 -14.06 18.89
CA PRO A 9 5.33 -13.28 17.86
C PRO A 9 6.69 -12.76 18.35
N PRO A 10 7.75 -12.87 17.57
CA PRO A 10 9.07 -12.43 17.99
C PRO A 10 9.06 -10.93 18.24
N LEU A 11 9.70 -10.49 19.33
CA LEU A 11 9.92 -9.07 19.60
C LEU A 11 10.91 -8.52 18.55
N ARG A 12 10.51 -7.48 17.83
CA ARG A 12 11.27 -6.89 16.73
C ARG A 12 11.67 -5.43 16.99
N GLN A 13 11.06 -4.82 18.01
CA GLN A 13 11.30 -3.43 18.34
C GLN A 13 11.79 -3.30 19.79
N LEU A 14 12.92 -2.62 19.95
CA LEU A 14 13.48 -2.31 21.27
C LEU A 14 13.59 -0.80 21.42
N VAL A 15 12.87 -0.21 22.37
CA VAL A 15 13.13 1.16 22.83
C VAL A 15 14.22 1.09 23.90
N LEU A 16 15.39 1.59 23.58
CA LEU A 16 16.53 1.66 24.50
C LEU A 16 16.69 3.07 25.08
N LYS A 17 16.43 3.22 26.36
CA LYS A 17 16.61 4.48 27.07
C LYS A 17 18.08 4.70 27.35
N ILE A 18 18.70 5.65 26.64
CA ILE A 18 20.13 5.95 26.78
C ILE A 18 20.40 7.14 27.72
N HIS A 19 19.38 7.97 27.98
CA HIS A 19 19.46 9.10 28.91
C HIS A 19 18.13 9.34 29.62
N SER A 20 18.11 9.43 30.97
CA SER A 20 16.88 9.54 31.76
C SER A 20 16.44 10.97 32.09
N ARG A 21 17.09 12.00 31.54
CA ARG A 21 16.74 13.43 31.74
C ARG A 21 16.48 14.10 30.39
N CYS A 22 15.74 15.23 30.43
CA CYS A 22 15.42 16.03 29.26
C CYS A 22 15.78 17.52 29.53
N ASP A 23 16.12 18.23 28.49
CA ASP A 23 16.38 19.67 28.49
C ASP A 23 15.11 20.51 28.30
N LEU A 24 14.01 19.91 27.85
CA LEU A 24 12.67 20.49 27.78
C LEU A 24 11.83 20.16 29.02
N LEU A 25 10.76 20.92 29.23
CA LEU A 25 9.74 20.73 30.25
C LEU A 25 8.34 20.75 29.62
N CYS A 26 8.12 19.84 28.65
CA CYS A 26 6.83 19.73 27.99
C CYS A 26 5.76 19.28 29.00
N ASP A 27 4.62 19.98 29.08
CA ASP A 27 3.56 19.70 30.04
C ASP A 27 2.72 18.45 29.70
N HIS A 28 2.73 18.02 28.43
CA HIS A 28 2.10 16.79 27.95
C HIS A 28 3.02 15.55 28.00
N CYS A 29 4.23 15.68 28.53
CA CYS A 29 5.22 14.60 28.50
C CYS A 29 4.82 13.41 29.37
N TYR A 30 4.56 12.24 28.75
CA TYR A 30 4.15 11.03 29.45
C TYR A 30 5.23 10.49 30.40
N VAL A 31 6.51 10.78 30.17
CA VAL A 31 7.62 10.35 31.04
C VAL A 31 7.68 11.17 32.33
N TYR A 32 7.44 12.49 32.26
CA TYR A 32 7.73 13.39 33.40
C TYR A 32 6.49 13.97 34.08
N GLN A 33 5.34 14.00 33.42
CA GLN A 33 4.16 14.74 33.89
C GLN A 33 2.99 13.84 34.34
N HIS A 34 3.16 12.52 34.26
CA HIS A 34 2.11 11.55 34.63
C HIS A 34 2.38 10.84 35.98
N ALA A 35 1.61 9.78 36.25
CA ALA A 35 1.58 9.09 37.54
C ALA A 35 2.93 8.47 37.92
N ASP A 36 3.63 7.86 36.94
CA ASP A 36 4.91 7.24 37.19
C ASP A 36 6.04 8.28 37.38
N ARG A 37 6.85 8.05 38.41
CA ARG A 37 7.99 8.89 38.75
C ARG A 37 9.29 8.10 38.86
N SER A 38 9.32 6.87 38.39
CA SER A 38 10.46 5.95 38.46
C SER A 38 11.75 6.53 37.86
N TRP A 39 11.62 7.38 36.82
CA TRP A 39 12.74 8.07 36.17
C TRP A 39 13.66 8.83 37.17
N ARG A 40 13.16 9.25 38.33
CA ARG A 40 13.93 9.99 39.34
C ARG A 40 15.05 9.16 39.91
N ASN A 41 14.85 7.87 40.06
CA ASN A 41 15.78 6.91 40.65
C ASN A 41 16.68 6.24 39.61
N ARG A 42 16.45 6.48 38.32
CA ARG A 42 17.24 5.91 37.22
C ARG A 42 18.58 6.64 37.04
N PRO A 43 19.67 5.93 36.65
CA PRO A 43 20.92 6.55 36.24
C PRO A 43 20.69 7.60 35.15
N THR A 44 21.43 8.70 35.20
CA THR A 44 21.25 9.78 34.21
C THR A 44 21.49 9.31 32.77
N PHE A 45 22.44 8.40 32.56
CA PHE A 45 22.74 7.80 31.27
C PHE A 45 23.05 6.32 31.42
N ILE A 46 22.80 5.57 30.37
CA ILE A 46 23.08 4.14 30.33
C ILE A 46 24.58 3.88 30.46
N ARG A 47 24.95 2.83 31.18
CA ARG A 47 26.34 2.44 31.38
C ARG A 47 26.81 1.48 30.29
N PRO A 48 28.11 1.44 29.95
CA PRO A 48 28.65 0.53 28.95
C PRO A 48 28.37 -0.95 29.21
N GLU A 49 28.39 -1.37 30.50
CA GLU A 49 28.04 -2.75 30.90
C GLU A 49 26.58 -3.08 30.60
N THR A 50 25.68 -2.11 30.80
CA THR A 50 24.27 -2.28 30.46
C THR A 50 24.06 -2.40 28.94
N VAL A 51 24.75 -1.56 28.15
CA VAL A 51 24.69 -1.65 26.66
C VAL A 51 25.16 -3.02 26.18
N ARG A 52 26.26 -3.54 26.72
CA ARG A 52 26.76 -4.89 26.39
C ARG A 52 25.77 -5.98 26.76
N ALA A 53 25.15 -5.89 27.95
CA ALA A 53 24.13 -6.85 28.37
C ALA A 53 22.91 -6.82 27.44
N VAL A 54 22.41 -5.62 27.10
CA VAL A 54 21.31 -5.46 26.12
C VAL A 54 21.65 -6.10 24.78
N ALA A 55 22.83 -5.77 24.23
CA ALA A 55 23.28 -6.31 22.96
C ALA A 55 23.38 -7.85 23.00
N ALA A 56 23.92 -8.43 24.07
CA ALA A 56 24.02 -9.86 24.24
C ALA A 56 22.65 -10.54 24.31
N ARG A 57 21.72 -10.01 25.13
CA ARG A 57 20.35 -10.55 25.24
C ARG A 57 19.57 -10.47 23.92
N LEU A 58 19.76 -9.35 23.19
CA LEU A 58 19.11 -9.22 21.89
C LEU A 58 19.72 -10.16 20.85
N ALA A 59 21.04 -10.41 20.89
CA ALA A 59 21.70 -11.41 20.06
C ALA A 59 21.20 -12.85 20.34
N GLU A 60 21.03 -13.21 21.62
CA GLU A 60 20.40 -14.48 22.04
C GLU A 60 18.98 -14.62 21.45
N HIS A 61 18.17 -13.57 21.55
CA HIS A 61 16.79 -13.55 21.06
C HIS A 61 16.75 -13.72 19.53
N VAL A 62 17.53 -12.93 18.81
CA VAL A 62 17.60 -12.96 17.34
C VAL A 62 18.07 -14.33 16.84
N GLY A 63 19.11 -14.89 17.47
CA GLY A 63 19.65 -16.21 17.09
C GLY A 63 18.68 -17.34 17.38
N SER A 64 17.93 -17.30 18.50
CA SER A 64 17.00 -18.37 18.90
C SER A 64 15.67 -18.36 18.12
N ARG A 65 15.25 -17.21 17.60
CA ARG A 65 13.95 -17.02 16.92
C ARG A 65 14.09 -16.75 15.41
N ALA A 66 15.30 -16.78 14.86
CA ALA A 66 15.60 -16.46 13.47
C ALA A 66 14.97 -15.13 13.00
N VAL A 67 15.10 -14.08 13.82
CA VAL A 67 14.54 -12.76 13.53
C VAL A 67 15.35 -12.09 12.41
N GLU A 68 14.75 -11.91 11.25
CA GLU A 68 15.43 -11.35 10.06
C GLU A 68 15.85 -9.88 10.23
N SER A 69 15.06 -9.10 10.98
CA SER A 69 15.35 -7.69 11.25
C SER A 69 14.90 -7.26 12.64
N VAL A 70 15.67 -6.38 13.27
CA VAL A 70 15.34 -5.78 14.56
C VAL A 70 15.60 -4.29 14.53
N SER A 71 14.63 -3.50 15.05
CA SER A 71 14.77 -2.05 15.22
C SER A 71 15.17 -1.74 16.67
N VAL A 72 16.26 -0.99 16.86
CA VAL A 72 16.63 -0.42 18.16
C VAL A 72 16.44 1.10 18.12
N ILE A 73 15.48 1.57 18.91
CA ILE A 73 15.09 2.98 18.97
C ILE A 73 15.78 3.63 20.17
N LEU A 74 16.83 4.40 19.90
CA LEU A 74 17.52 5.17 20.92
C LEU A 74 16.60 6.28 21.43
N HIS A 75 16.29 6.24 22.72
CA HIS A 75 15.28 7.07 23.34
C HIS A 75 15.73 7.50 24.75
N GLY A 76 14.81 8.06 25.53
CA GLY A 76 15.05 8.45 26.92
C GLY A 76 14.19 9.63 27.31
N GLY A 77 14.71 10.52 28.09
CA GLY A 77 14.20 11.87 28.18
C GLY A 77 14.54 12.63 26.88
N GLU A 78 15.84 12.86 26.71
CA GLU A 78 16.41 13.34 25.45
C GLU A 78 17.72 12.59 25.16
N PRO A 79 17.74 11.74 24.12
CA PRO A 79 18.89 10.88 23.83
C PRO A 79 20.17 11.64 23.46
N LEU A 80 20.08 12.81 22.81
CA LEU A 80 21.26 13.60 22.43
C LEU A 80 22.07 14.11 23.62
N LEU A 81 21.48 14.16 24.82
CA LEU A 81 22.18 14.59 26.03
C LEU A 81 23.29 13.62 26.48
N VAL A 82 23.37 12.40 25.94
CA VAL A 82 24.53 11.51 26.14
C VAL A 82 25.81 12.06 25.50
N GLY A 83 25.68 12.93 24.51
CA GLY A 83 26.77 13.50 23.72
C GLY A 83 27.30 12.55 22.62
N PRO A 84 27.98 13.10 21.60
CA PRO A 84 28.37 12.32 20.41
C PRO A 84 29.31 11.14 20.70
N ALA A 85 30.23 11.27 21.67
CA ALA A 85 31.18 10.20 21.99
C ALA A 85 30.47 8.95 22.55
N ARG A 86 29.64 9.13 23.59
CA ARG A 86 28.88 7.99 24.15
C ARG A 86 27.84 7.44 23.15
N LEU A 87 27.23 8.31 22.36
CA LEU A 87 26.33 7.85 21.29
C LEU A 87 27.06 6.91 20.32
N ARG A 88 28.29 7.27 19.90
CA ARG A 88 29.14 6.42 19.06
C ARG A 88 29.42 5.06 19.73
N ASP A 89 29.83 5.07 21.00
CA ASP A 89 30.14 3.84 21.74
C ASP A 89 28.94 2.90 21.83
N ILE A 90 27.73 3.46 22.06
CA ILE A 90 26.47 2.69 22.11
C ILE A 90 26.17 2.09 20.73
N CYS A 91 26.19 2.89 19.67
CA CYS A 91 25.93 2.42 18.31
C CYS A 91 26.96 1.37 17.86
N ALA A 92 28.24 1.59 18.16
CA ALA A 92 29.32 0.65 17.82
C ALA A 92 29.11 -0.71 18.49
N GLU A 93 28.75 -0.74 19.77
CA GLU A 93 28.52 -2.00 20.51
C GLU A 93 27.31 -2.76 19.93
N LEU A 94 26.19 -2.06 19.69
CA LEU A 94 25.00 -2.66 19.09
C LEU A 94 25.29 -3.21 17.69
N THR A 95 25.94 -2.42 16.84
CA THR A 95 26.27 -2.81 15.45
C THR A 95 27.23 -4.00 15.44
N ARG A 96 28.31 -3.96 16.24
CA ARG A 96 29.29 -5.03 16.33
C ARG A 96 28.65 -6.37 16.72
N THR A 97 27.69 -6.34 17.64
CA THR A 97 27.09 -7.54 18.20
C THR A 97 25.93 -8.07 17.35
N LEU A 98 25.12 -7.20 16.76
CA LEU A 98 23.83 -7.58 16.11
C LEU A 98 23.92 -7.69 14.58
N SER A 99 24.70 -6.81 13.91
CA SER A 99 24.74 -6.80 12.44
C SER A 99 25.21 -8.11 11.79
N PRO A 100 26.05 -8.95 12.46
CA PRO A 100 26.36 -10.27 11.92
C PRO A 100 25.22 -11.29 11.97
N LEU A 101 24.16 -11.02 12.76
CA LEU A 101 23.09 -11.96 13.07
C LEU A 101 21.75 -11.59 12.42
N THR A 102 21.50 -10.29 12.20
CA THR A 102 20.21 -9.78 11.71
C THR A 102 20.38 -8.44 11.01
N ALA A 103 19.42 -8.03 10.20
CA ALA A 103 19.36 -6.67 9.70
C ALA A 103 19.03 -5.71 10.86
N LEU A 104 20.04 -4.94 11.31
CA LEU A 104 19.90 -3.98 12.40
C LEU A 104 19.45 -2.62 11.88
N ASP A 105 18.28 -2.15 12.35
CA ASP A 105 17.73 -0.84 12.05
C ASP A 105 17.84 0.07 13.28
N LEU A 106 18.83 0.97 13.29
CA LEU A 106 19.02 1.95 14.36
C LEU A 106 18.19 3.20 14.09
N ARG A 107 17.41 3.59 15.11
CA ARG A 107 16.59 4.80 15.08
C ARG A 107 16.81 5.64 16.31
N MET A 108 16.43 6.91 16.22
CA MET A 108 16.44 7.84 17.35
C MET A 108 15.21 8.74 17.28
N HIS A 109 14.53 8.93 18.41
CA HIS A 109 13.51 9.97 18.56
C HIS A 109 14.05 11.07 19.48
N THR A 110 14.08 12.31 18.99
CA THR A 110 14.69 13.45 19.69
C THR A 110 13.83 14.71 19.57
N ASN A 111 13.98 15.61 20.55
CA ASN A 111 13.46 16.97 20.43
C ASN A 111 14.36 17.88 19.57
N ALA A 112 15.47 17.38 19.08
CA ALA A 112 16.46 18.02 18.21
C ALA A 112 17.05 19.38 18.71
N VAL A 113 16.75 19.82 19.92
CA VAL A 113 17.18 21.11 20.46
C VAL A 113 18.71 21.26 20.52
N THR A 114 19.40 20.14 20.80
CA THR A 114 20.88 20.09 20.89
C THR A 114 21.52 19.38 19.69
N LEU A 115 20.74 19.04 18.68
CA LEU A 115 21.25 18.37 17.47
C LEU A 115 22.28 19.23 16.75
N ASN A 116 23.42 18.66 16.41
CA ASN A 116 24.50 19.31 15.70
C ASN A 116 25.25 18.31 14.78
N ARG A 117 26.14 18.82 13.93
CA ARG A 117 26.89 18.00 12.96
C ARG A 117 27.64 16.83 13.60
N ARG A 118 28.22 16.99 14.79
CA ARG A 118 28.94 15.90 15.47
C ARG A 118 28.00 14.74 15.84
N HIS A 119 26.74 15.01 16.20
CA HIS A 119 25.73 13.97 16.42
C HIS A 119 25.35 13.31 15.09
N LEU A 120 25.14 14.12 14.04
CA LEU A 120 24.76 13.62 12.73
C LEU A 120 25.86 12.81 12.04
N ASP A 121 27.14 13.15 12.27
CA ASP A 121 28.26 12.35 11.79
C ASP A 121 28.27 10.94 12.42
N VAL A 122 27.93 10.82 13.70
CA VAL A 122 27.74 9.53 14.36
C VAL A 122 26.52 8.80 13.77
N CYS A 123 25.40 9.50 13.61
CA CYS A 123 24.21 8.91 13.00
C CYS A 123 24.50 8.38 11.58
N ARG A 124 25.25 9.11 10.78
CA ARG A 124 25.67 8.71 9.43
C ARG A 124 26.61 7.50 9.45
N GLU A 125 27.56 7.47 10.37
CA GLU A 125 28.52 6.36 10.53
C GLU A 125 27.81 5.02 10.78
N PHE A 126 26.71 5.03 11.55
CA PHE A 126 25.96 3.83 11.93
C PHE A 126 24.57 3.70 11.27
N GLY A 127 24.21 4.58 10.36
CA GLY A 127 22.90 4.56 9.69
C GLY A 127 21.71 4.84 10.62
N VAL A 128 21.90 5.62 11.70
CA VAL A 128 20.84 5.93 12.68
C VAL A 128 19.83 6.88 12.05
N ARG A 129 18.60 6.43 11.87
CA ARG A 129 17.51 7.28 11.37
C ARG A 129 16.91 8.13 12.47
N VAL A 130 16.68 9.42 12.20
CA VAL A 130 16.33 10.42 13.22
C VAL A 130 14.90 10.94 12.98
N GLY A 131 14.01 10.67 13.93
CA GLY A 131 12.69 11.28 14.03
C GLY A 131 12.72 12.48 14.97
N VAL A 132 12.11 13.58 14.56
CA VAL A 132 12.11 14.84 15.30
C VAL A 132 10.73 15.16 15.83
N SER A 133 10.64 15.54 17.12
CA SER A 133 9.38 15.97 17.74
C SER A 133 9.20 17.49 17.57
N LEU A 134 8.09 17.87 16.89
CA LEU A 134 7.68 19.26 16.67
C LEU A 134 6.16 19.35 16.52
N ASP A 135 5.50 20.24 17.27
CA ASP A 135 4.03 20.28 17.34
C ASP A 135 3.40 21.38 16.44
N GLY A 136 4.06 21.72 15.34
CA GLY A 136 3.55 22.69 14.38
C GLY A 136 4.40 23.95 14.26
N ASP A 137 3.75 25.08 14.00
CA ASP A 137 4.39 26.37 13.97
C ASP A 137 4.88 26.81 15.38
N ARG A 138 5.51 27.98 15.48
CA ARG A 138 5.97 28.50 16.77
C ARG A 138 4.86 28.62 17.79
N ALA A 139 3.69 29.12 17.40
CA ALA A 139 2.60 29.36 18.34
C ALA A 139 2.07 28.03 18.90
N ALA A 140 1.86 27.04 18.04
CA ALA A 140 1.44 25.71 18.43
C ALA A 140 2.49 24.99 19.30
N ASN A 141 3.76 24.98 18.85
CA ASN A 141 4.84 24.34 19.58
C ASN A 141 5.08 24.93 20.97
N ASP A 142 5.00 26.26 21.10
CA ASP A 142 5.30 26.97 22.34
C ASP A 142 4.16 26.86 23.39
N ARG A 143 3.02 26.30 23.04
CA ARG A 143 1.98 25.92 24.02
C ARG A 143 2.47 24.83 24.97
N HIS A 144 3.33 23.94 24.51
CA HIS A 144 3.72 22.75 25.26
C HIS A 144 5.23 22.51 25.36
N ARG A 145 6.02 22.80 24.30
CA ARG A 145 7.44 22.42 24.22
C ARG A 145 8.39 23.55 24.61
N LEU A 146 8.29 23.96 25.86
CA LEU A 146 9.20 24.98 26.43
C LEU A 146 10.38 24.33 27.16
N ASP A 147 11.47 25.08 27.29
CA ASP A 147 12.56 24.69 28.16
C ASP A 147 12.24 24.99 29.65
N ARG A 148 13.11 24.58 30.57
CA ARG A 148 12.92 24.78 32.01
C ARG A 148 12.86 26.23 32.43
N ARG A 149 13.20 27.19 31.55
CA ARG A 149 13.11 28.63 31.76
C ARG A 149 11.93 29.27 31.04
N GLY A 150 11.03 28.47 30.51
CA GLY A 150 9.85 28.92 29.75
C GLY A 150 10.18 29.50 28.37
N ARG A 151 11.37 29.21 27.80
CA ARG A 151 11.75 29.71 26.47
C ARG A 151 11.36 28.69 25.38
N SER A 152 11.00 29.26 24.23
CA SER A 152 10.67 28.49 23.01
C SER A 152 11.79 27.52 22.60
N SER A 153 11.40 26.32 22.22
CA SER A 153 12.29 25.35 21.59
C SER A 153 12.27 25.46 20.06
N HIS A 154 11.23 26.02 19.47
CA HIS A 154 10.89 25.96 18.04
C HIS A 154 12.07 26.27 17.11
N ASP A 155 12.74 27.44 17.21
CA ASP A 155 13.83 27.80 16.29
C ASP A 155 15.03 26.87 16.37
N ARG A 156 15.26 26.29 17.56
CA ARG A 156 16.35 25.31 17.73
C ARG A 156 16.02 24.01 17.07
N VAL A 157 14.78 23.56 17.17
CA VAL A 157 14.28 22.35 16.52
C VAL A 157 14.29 22.51 14.99
N VAL A 158 13.78 23.62 14.47
CA VAL A 158 13.79 23.93 13.02
C VAL A 158 15.22 23.96 12.47
N ARG A 159 16.19 24.52 13.22
CA ARG A 159 17.61 24.43 12.82
C ARG A 159 18.11 23.00 12.77
N GLY A 160 17.71 22.15 13.73
CA GLY A 160 18.02 20.73 13.72
C GLY A 160 17.46 20.00 12.51
N ILE A 161 16.20 20.29 12.13
CA ILE A 161 15.57 19.75 10.93
C ILE A 161 16.31 20.21 9.67
N ARG A 162 16.68 21.48 9.57
CA ARG A 162 17.46 21.99 8.42
C ARG A 162 18.81 21.31 8.27
N LEU A 163 19.49 20.99 9.38
CA LEU A 163 20.73 20.19 9.34
C LEU A 163 20.47 18.78 8.79
N LEU A 164 19.38 18.14 9.20
CA LEU A 164 18.97 16.83 8.67
C LEU A 164 18.62 16.87 7.16
N GLN A 165 18.21 18.01 6.64
CA GLN A 165 17.89 18.18 5.22
C GLN A 165 19.11 18.45 4.34
N GLU A 166 20.29 18.70 4.93
CA GLU A 166 21.51 18.85 4.14
C GLU A 166 21.81 17.55 3.37
N PRO A 167 22.39 17.64 2.15
CA PRO A 167 22.62 16.48 1.29
C PRO A 167 23.34 15.31 1.97
N GLU A 168 24.22 15.61 2.93
CA GLU A 168 25.02 14.64 3.68
C GLU A 168 24.20 13.81 4.69
N TYR A 169 23.04 14.33 5.15
CA TYR A 169 22.27 13.77 6.27
C TYR A 169 20.82 13.47 5.92
N ARG A 170 20.34 13.85 4.71
CA ARG A 170 18.91 13.72 4.34
C ARG A 170 18.37 12.30 4.47
N ASP A 171 19.19 11.30 4.20
CA ASP A 171 18.79 9.89 4.27
C ASP A 171 18.60 9.39 5.72
N LEU A 172 19.11 10.17 6.69
CA LEU A 172 18.91 9.91 8.11
C LEU A 172 17.59 10.48 8.63
N PHE A 173 16.99 11.47 7.95
CA PHE A 173 15.77 12.09 8.40
C PHE A 173 14.58 11.14 8.19
N SER A 174 13.96 10.67 9.28
CA SER A 174 12.85 9.72 9.21
C SER A 174 11.46 10.37 9.35
N GLY A 175 11.39 11.64 9.69
CA GLY A 175 10.13 12.38 9.76
C GLY A 175 9.93 13.19 11.04
N VAL A 176 8.73 13.75 11.15
CA VAL A 176 8.31 14.58 12.30
C VAL A 176 7.19 13.87 13.05
N LEU A 177 7.27 13.92 14.39
CA LEU A 177 6.23 13.48 15.31
C LEU A 177 5.57 14.72 15.93
N CYS A 178 4.26 14.84 15.79
CA CYS A 178 3.45 15.96 16.28
C CYS A 178 2.40 15.45 17.25
N THR A 179 2.41 15.93 18.50
CA THR A 179 1.33 15.67 19.44
C THR A 179 0.17 16.59 19.15
N VAL A 180 -1.01 16.03 18.94
CA VAL A 180 -2.23 16.78 18.61
C VAL A 180 -2.70 17.59 19.82
N ASP A 181 -2.83 18.90 19.63
CA ASP A 181 -3.53 19.80 20.56
C ASP A 181 -4.73 20.42 19.81
N VAL A 182 -5.94 20.02 20.20
CA VAL A 182 -7.20 20.47 19.59
C VAL A 182 -7.49 21.97 19.77
N ALA A 183 -6.71 22.68 20.57
CA ALA A 183 -6.79 24.13 20.69
C ALA A 183 -5.98 24.88 19.61
N ASN A 184 -5.17 24.16 18.82
CA ASN A 184 -4.46 24.71 17.67
C ASN A 184 -5.28 24.52 16.40
N ASP A 185 -5.11 25.42 15.43
CA ASP A 185 -5.70 25.26 14.09
C ASP A 185 -5.04 24.08 13.35
N PRO A 186 -5.81 23.05 12.96
CA PRO A 186 -5.27 21.84 12.32
C PRO A 186 -4.57 22.11 10.99
N VAL A 187 -5.12 23.03 10.18
CA VAL A 187 -4.59 23.37 8.87
C VAL A 187 -3.28 24.15 9.00
N ALA A 188 -3.22 25.13 9.91
CA ALA A 188 -2.03 25.90 10.18
C ALA A 188 -0.87 25.01 10.68
N VAL A 189 -1.17 24.08 11.61
CA VAL A 189 -0.19 23.08 12.09
C VAL A 189 0.32 22.20 10.95
N HIS A 190 -0.60 21.66 10.13
CA HIS A 190 -0.23 20.80 9.01
C HIS A 190 0.61 21.54 7.97
N ASP A 191 0.20 22.73 7.58
CA ASP A 191 0.93 23.54 6.58
C ASP A 191 2.34 23.89 7.08
N ALA A 192 2.48 24.32 8.34
CA ALA A 192 3.79 24.62 8.93
C ALA A 192 4.73 23.40 8.97
N LEU A 193 4.21 22.21 9.26
CA LEU A 193 5.00 20.98 9.21
C LEU A 193 5.36 20.58 7.77
N THR A 194 4.42 20.75 6.83
CA THR A 194 4.61 20.45 5.41
C THR A 194 5.65 21.35 4.76
N GLU A 195 5.72 22.64 5.13
CA GLU A 195 6.75 23.59 4.67
C GLU A 195 8.17 23.14 5.02
N LEU A 196 8.33 22.35 6.08
CA LEU A 196 9.61 21.73 6.43
C LEU A 196 9.95 20.50 5.58
N ALA A 197 9.10 20.13 4.62
CA ALA A 197 9.29 19.00 3.72
C ALA A 197 9.84 17.72 4.40
N PRO A 198 9.23 17.25 5.49
CA PRO A 198 9.69 16.03 6.15
C PRO A 198 9.34 14.81 5.26
N PRO A 199 10.13 13.73 5.32
CA PRO A 199 9.82 12.51 4.58
C PRO A 199 8.54 11.83 5.06
N ARG A 200 8.04 12.16 6.27
CA ARG A 200 6.80 11.64 6.86
C ARG A 200 6.37 12.50 8.04
N ILE A 201 5.06 12.57 8.29
CA ILE A 201 4.49 13.11 9.53
C ILE A 201 3.75 12.01 10.28
N ASP A 202 3.79 12.07 11.62
CA ASP A 202 3.04 11.21 12.51
C ASP A 202 2.30 12.06 13.54
N TYR A 203 0.97 12.11 13.43
CA TYR A 203 0.11 12.78 14.40
C TYR A 203 -0.23 11.83 15.53
N LEU A 204 0.17 12.18 16.73
CA LEU A 204 0.01 11.38 17.94
C LEU A 204 -1.09 11.97 18.83
N LEU A 205 -2.05 11.15 19.24
CA LEU A 205 -2.98 11.54 20.28
C LEU A 205 -2.24 11.73 21.60
N PRO A 206 -2.58 12.75 22.41
CA PRO A 206 -1.93 12.95 23.71
C PRO A 206 -2.18 11.76 24.62
N HIS A 207 -1.18 11.42 25.44
CA HIS A 207 -1.33 10.32 26.39
C HIS A 207 -2.31 10.68 27.49
N SER A 208 -3.42 9.98 27.55
CA SER A 208 -4.54 10.21 28.45
C SER A 208 -5.17 8.89 28.91
N THR A 209 -5.91 8.92 29.99
CA THR A 209 -6.64 7.76 30.54
C THR A 209 -8.04 8.18 30.94
N TRP A 210 -8.91 7.24 31.31
CA TRP A 210 -10.25 7.57 31.84
C TRP A 210 -10.19 8.37 33.15
N ASP A 211 -9.13 8.17 33.95
CA ASP A 211 -8.93 8.92 35.19
C ASP A 211 -8.36 10.32 34.96
N ARG A 212 -7.74 10.52 33.80
CA ARG A 212 -7.18 11.80 33.35
C ARG A 212 -7.49 11.95 31.85
N PRO A 213 -8.75 12.35 31.52
CA PRO A 213 -9.19 12.45 30.13
C PRO A 213 -8.45 13.54 29.37
N PRO A 214 -8.45 13.44 28.02
CA PRO A 214 -7.76 14.40 27.18
C PRO A 214 -8.44 15.78 27.26
N PRO A 215 -7.70 16.90 27.04
CA PRO A 215 -8.29 18.24 26.96
C PRO A 215 -9.37 18.32 25.89
N ASN A 216 -10.50 18.93 26.25
CA ASN A 216 -11.61 19.21 25.34
C ASN A 216 -12.18 20.61 25.60
N PRO A 217 -11.48 21.68 25.19
CA PRO A 217 -11.86 23.05 25.51
C PRO A 217 -13.18 23.49 24.87
N ALA A 218 -13.53 22.90 23.70
CA ALA A 218 -14.77 23.22 22.98
C ALA A 218 -15.99 22.40 23.46
N GLY A 219 -15.80 21.36 24.26
CA GLY A 219 -16.87 20.48 24.72
C GLY A 219 -17.59 19.71 23.62
N THR A 220 -16.94 19.54 22.45
CA THR A 220 -17.47 18.73 21.34
C THR A 220 -17.33 17.24 21.63
N THR A 221 -18.07 16.39 20.93
CA THR A 221 -18.07 14.94 21.19
C THR A 221 -16.82 14.24 20.67
N THR A 222 -16.20 14.76 19.59
CA THR A 222 -15.08 14.12 18.88
C THR A 222 -14.02 15.14 18.43
N PRO A 223 -13.45 15.94 19.37
CA PRO A 223 -12.56 17.04 19.01
C PRO A 223 -11.27 16.61 18.31
N TYR A 224 -10.74 15.43 18.64
CA TYR A 224 -9.53 14.91 18.03
C TYR A 224 -9.79 14.32 16.64
N ALA A 225 -10.94 13.69 16.44
CA ALA A 225 -11.36 13.26 15.10
C ALA A 225 -11.58 14.45 14.18
N ASP A 226 -12.31 15.48 14.65
CA ASP A 226 -12.60 16.68 13.87
C ASP A 226 -11.30 17.36 13.44
N TRP A 227 -10.33 17.48 14.36
CA TRP A 227 -9.01 18.03 14.09
C TRP A 227 -8.24 17.20 13.05
N LEU A 228 -8.16 15.88 13.24
CA LEU A 228 -7.44 14.97 12.33
C LEU A 228 -8.12 14.88 10.96
N LEU A 229 -9.44 14.93 10.88
CA LEU A 229 -10.18 14.93 9.61
C LEU A 229 -9.96 16.23 8.84
N ALA A 230 -9.86 17.39 9.51
CA ALA A 230 -9.49 18.64 8.86
C ALA A 230 -8.05 18.58 8.28
N VAL A 231 -7.11 17.97 9.02
CA VAL A 231 -5.75 17.71 8.49
C VAL A 231 -5.80 16.72 7.32
N PHE A 232 -6.61 15.66 7.43
CA PHE A 232 -6.78 14.68 6.33
C PHE A 232 -7.27 15.37 5.05
N ASP A 233 -8.29 16.22 5.16
CA ASP A 233 -8.83 16.97 4.03
C ASP A 233 -7.78 17.91 3.41
N ARG A 234 -6.98 18.58 4.23
CA ARG A 234 -5.89 19.45 3.77
C ARG A 234 -4.79 18.67 3.08
N TRP A 235 -4.34 17.57 3.67
CA TRP A 235 -3.34 16.65 3.11
C TRP A 235 -3.77 16.09 1.75
N GLU A 236 -5.04 15.73 1.64
CA GLU A 236 -5.65 15.28 0.41
C GLU A 236 -5.69 16.39 -0.67
N GLN A 237 -6.11 17.61 -0.30
CA GLN A 237 -6.12 18.77 -1.22
C GLN A 237 -4.72 19.11 -1.76
N GLN A 238 -3.69 18.88 -0.97
CA GLN A 238 -2.29 19.06 -1.38
C GLN A 238 -1.74 17.91 -2.23
N GLY A 239 -2.52 16.89 -2.54
CA GLY A 239 -2.10 15.72 -3.31
C GLY A 239 -1.23 14.74 -2.53
N ARG A 240 -1.38 14.67 -1.20
CA ARG A 240 -0.63 13.78 -0.30
C ARG A 240 0.89 13.98 -0.42
N PRO A 241 1.42 15.16 -0.09
CA PRO A 241 2.81 15.53 -0.35
C PRO A 241 3.84 14.65 0.38
N MET A 242 3.45 13.99 1.46
CA MET A 242 4.24 12.99 2.19
C MET A 242 3.32 11.99 2.90
N PRO A 243 3.79 10.80 3.25
CA PRO A 243 3.08 9.85 4.11
C PRO A 243 2.70 10.46 5.46
N VAL A 244 1.46 10.20 5.91
CA VAL A 244 0.99 10.49 7.27
C VAL A 244 0.61 9.17 7.93
N ARG A 245 1.45 8.67 8.85
CA ARG A 245 1.37 7.30 9.37
C ARG A 245 0.00 6.92 9.94
N THR A 246 -0.66 7.82 10.65
CA THR A 246 -2.00 7.59 11.20
C THR A 246 -3.03 7.39 10.09
N PHE A 247 -3.00 8.22 9.04
CA PHE A 247 -3.92 8.11 7.90
C PHE A 247 -3.63 6.87 7.06
N ASP A 248 -2.35 6.64 6.76
CA ASP A 248 -1.92 5.45 6.01
C ASP A 248 -2.30 4.16 6.75
N SER A 249 -2.26 4.15 8.11
CA SER A 249 -2.68 3.02 8.93
C SER A 249 -4.20 2.76 8.80
N VAL A 250 -5.02 3.82 8.88
CA VAL A 250 -6.48 3.69 8.68
C VAL A 250 -6.78 3.20 7.26
N LEU A 251 -6.18 3.83 6.24
CA LEU A 251 -6.36 3.43 4.85
C LEU A 251 -5.95 1.98 4.59
N SER A 252 -4.79 1.55 5.12
CA SER A 252 -4.32 0.16 5.03
C SER A 252 -5.34 -0.81 5.61
N THR A 253 -5.82 -0.56 6.83
CA THR A 253 -6.76 -1.46 7.51
C THR A 253 -8.15 -1.47 6.89
N LEU A 254 -8.62 -0.36 6.33
CA LEU A 254 -9.86 -0.31 5.56
C LEU A 254 -9.79 -1.18 4.30
N HIS A 255 -8.61 -1.32 3.69
CA HIS A 255 -8.36 -2.21 2.54
C HIS A 255 -7.93 -3.63 2.95
N GLY A 256 -8.03 -3.99 4.23
CA GLY A 256 -7.68 -5.32 4.74
C GLY A 256 -6.18 -5.57 4.94
N GLY A 257 -5.35 -4.53 4.83
CA GLY A 257 -3.92 -4.56 5.11
C GLY A 257 -3.59 -4.47 6.61
N PRO A 258 -2.29 -4.57 6.99
CA PRO A 258 -1.86 -4.47 8.38
C PRO A 258 -1.92 -3.03 8.88
N PRO A 259 -2.07 -2.81 10.20
CA PRO A 259 -1.87 -1.50 10.80
C PRO A 259 -0.39 -1.07 10.71
N LEU A 260 -0.15 0.22 10.57
CA LEU A 260 1.18 0.80 10.46
C LEU A 260 1.63 1.51 11.74
N THR A 261 0.80 1.51 12.78
CA THR A 261 1.08 2.12 14.09
C THR A 261 0.55 1.25 15.21
N GLU A 262 1.22 1.25 16.36
CA GLU A 262 0.80 0.55 17.59
C GLU A 262 -0.53 1.08 18.16
N SER A 263 -0.89 2.31 17.86
CA SER A 263 -2.10 2.96 18.37
C SER A 263 -3.39 2.57 17.65
N LEU A 264 -3.30 1.81 16.55
CA LEU A 264 -4.44 1.38 15.72
C LEU A 264 -4.27 -0.08 15.30
N GLY A 265 -5.41 -0.75 15.07
CA GLY A 265 -5.44 -2.13 14.58
C GLY A 265 -5.21 -3.20 15.66
N LEU A 266 -5.19 -4.45 15.23
CA LEU A 266 -5.17 -5.63 16.10
C LEU A 266 -3.83 -6.38 16.07
N ALA A 267 -2.78 -5.79 15.50
CA ALA A 267 -1.47 -6.45 15.47
C ALA A 267 -0.93 -6.67 16.88
N PRO A 268 -0.34 -7.82 17.17
CA PRO A 268 0.33 -8.07 18.44
C PRO A 268 1.46 -7.04 18.66
N SER A 269 1.66 -6.63 19.93
CA SER A 269 2.78 -5.75 20.26
C SER A 269 4.09 -6.52 20.18
N ASP A 270 5.04 -6.03 19.38
CA ASP A 270 6.38 -6.59 19.21
C ASP A 270 7.48 -5.74 19.88
N LEU A 271 7.05 -4.87 20.83
CA LEU A 271 7.86 -3.87 21.50
C LEU A 271 8.31 -4.30 22.88
N ALA A 272 9.59 -4.07 23.21
CA ALA A 272 10.15 -4.05 24.54
C ALA A 272 10.79 -2.70 24.85
N VAL A 273 10.82 -2.30 26.11
CA VAL A 273 11.52 -1.10 26.57
C VAL A 273 12.60 -1.52 27.56
N ILE A 274 13.79 -0.95 27.45
CA ILE A 274 14.87 -1.11 28.43
C ILE A 274 15.30 0.26 28.94
N GLU A 275 15.25 0.42 30.25
CA GLU A 275 15.62 1.64 30.96
C GLU A 275 17.14 1.77 31.14
N THR A 276 17.61 2.98 31.53
CA THR A 276 19.04 3.28 31.67
C THR A 276 19.80 2.42 32.68
N ASP A 277 19.09 1.75 33.60
CA ASP A 277 19.66 0.78 34.55
C ASP A 277 19.60 -0.67 34.05
N GLY A 278 19.01 -0.92 32.88
CA GLY A 278 18.88 -2.24 32.29
C GLY A 278 17.59 -2.98 32.68
N THR A 279 16.66 -2.36 33.40
CA THR A 279 15.36 -2.97 33.69
C THR A 279 14.47 -3.03 32.46
N PHE A 280 13.73 -4.14 32.28
CA PHE A 280 12.71 -4.27 31.26
C PHE A 280 11.41 -3.60 31.71
N GLU A 281 10.86 -2.77 30.85
CA GLU A 281 9.51 -2.23 30.95
C GLU A 281 8.67 -2.70 29.77
N GLN A 282 7.36 -2.85 29.95
CA GLN A 282 6.43 -3.34 28.94
C GLN A 282 6.29 -2.36 27.78
N ALA A 283 5.97 -1.09 28.08
CA ALA A 283 5.86 0.01 27.14
C ALA A 283 5.87 1.36 27.90
N ASP A 284 6.50 2.35 27.34
CA ASP A 284 6.69 3.67 27.95
C ASP A 284 5.38 4.39 28.30
N TRP A 285 4.42 4.34 27.41
CA TRP A 285 3.15 5.03 27.56
C TRP A 285 2.31 4.46 28.72
N LEU A 286 2.62 3.30 29.27
CA LEU A 286 1.99 2.79 30.51
C LEU A 286 2.30 3.67 31.71
N LYS A 287 3.33 4.51 31.67
CA LYS A 287 3.64 5.51 32.71
C LYS A 287 2.50 6.49 32.96
N THR A 288 1.55 6.57 32.03
CA THR A 288 0.36 7.40 32.17
C THR A 288 -0.73 6.77 33.04
N ALA A 289 -0.77 5.44 33.16
CA ALA A 289 -1.82 4.73 33.88
C ALA A 289 -1.69 4.86 35.40
N TYR A 290 -0.62 4.34 35.97
CA TYR A 290 -0.32 4.43 37.42
C TYR A 290 1.19 4.26 37.65
N ALA A 291 1.65 4.59 38.85
CA ALA A 291 3.07 4.43 39.22
C ALA A 291 3.48 2.94 39.20
N GLY A 292 4.53 2.62 38.44
CA GLY A 292 5.02 1.24 38.24
C GLY A 292 4.26 0.43 37.21
N ALA A 293 3.29 0.99 36.49
CA ALA A 293 2.51 0.28 35.46
C ALA A 293 3.37 -0.40 34.37
N PRO A 294 4.48 0.18 33.88
CA PRO A 294 5.31 -0.48 32.89
C PRO A 294 6.27 -1.53 33.47
N GLU A 295 6.46 -1.60 34.80
CA GLU A 295 7.47 -2.44 35.42
C GLU A 295 7.15 -3.93 35.23
N THR A 296 8.20 -4.72 34.98
CA THR A 296 8.12 -6.18 34.88
C THR A 296 8.80 -6.92 36.03
N GLY A 297 9.66 -6.24 36.76
CA GLY A 297 10.56 -6.85 37.74
C GLY A 297 11.77 -7.55 37.11
N TYR A 298 11.93 -7.49 35.78
CA TYR A 298 13.03 -8.12 35.05
C TYR A 298 14.13 -7.10 34.67
N ASP A 299 15.36 -7.61 34.50
CA ASP A 299 16.50 -6.82 34.02
C ASP A 299 17.37 -7.66 33.06
N VAL A 300 18.13 -6.99 32.20
CA VAL A 300 18.96 -7.62 31.16
C VAL A 300 20.13 -8.45 31.71
N PHE A 301 20.49 -8.27 32.97
CA PHE A 301 21.61 -9.01 33.57
C PHE A 301 21.21 -10.43 34.00
N ARG A 302 19.93 -10.64 34.33
CA ARG A 302 19.38 -11.90 34.81
C ARG A 302 18.37 -12.56 33.90
N HIS A 303 17.66 -11.78 33.07
CA HIS A 303 16.53 -12.25 32.27
C HIS A 303 16.76 -12.01 30.77
N GLY A 304 16.18 -12.87 29.93
CA GLY A 304 16.19 -12.72 28.49
C GLY A 304 14.84 -12.24 27.91
N PHE A 305 14.82 -12.02 26.59
CA PHE A 305 13.59 -11.60 25.91
C PHE A 305 12.49 -12.67 25.91
N ALA A 306 12.83 -13.94 26.01
CA ALA A 306 11.84 -15.02 26.13
C ALA A 306 11.06 -14.93 27.44
N GLU A 307 11.75 -14.66 28.56
CA GLU A 307 11.12 -14.45 29.87
C GLU A 307 10.28 -13.19 29.88
N PHE A 308 10.78 -12.11 29.25
CA PHE A 308 10.03 -10.87 29.09
C PHE A 308 8.75 -11.09 28.28
N ALA A 309 8.81 -11.82 27.15
CA ALA A 309 7.65 -12.15 26.33
C ALA A 309 6.58 -12.94 27.09
N ALA A 310 6.99 -13.81 28.03
CA ALA A 310 6.09 -14.59 28.89
C ALA A 310 5.47 -13.78 30.04
N HIS A 311 5.89 -12.52 30.26
CA HIS A 311 5.32 -11.69 31.33
C HIS A 311 3.82 -11.44 31.09
N PRO A 312 2.94 -11.60 32.14
CA PRO A 312 1.49 -11.47 31.93
C PRO A 312 1.02 -10.19 31.30
N GLY A 313 1.64 -9.05 31.62
CA GLY A 313 1.31 -7.76 31.03
C GLY A 313 1.72 -7.65 29.56
N VAL A 314 2.76 -8.37 29.10
CA VAL A 314 3.13 -8.48 27.70
C VAL A 314 2.13 -9.37 26.96
N GLN A 315 1.81 -10.53 27.54
CA GLN A 315 0.83 -11.49 27.02
C GLN A 315 -0.57 -10.86 26.84
N ALA A 316 -1.00 -10.01 27.77
CA ALA A 316 -2.28 -9.32 27.68
C ALA A 316 -2.41 -8.45 26.40
N ARG A 317 -1.29 -7.99 25.83
CA ARG A 317 -1.25 -7.19 24.59
C ARG A 317 -1.06 -8.02 23.32
N GLN A 318 -0.99 -9.35 23.43
CA GLN A 318 -0.85 -10.29 22.32
C GLN A 318 -2.19 -10.93 21.90
N GLN A 319 -3.25 -10.68 22.66
CA GLN A 319 -4.53 -11.38 22.52
C GLN A 319 -5.40 -10.89 21.35
N GLY A 320 -4.95 -9.89 20.59
CA GLY A 320 -5.71 -9.35 19.46
C GLY A 320 -7.12 -8.92 19.89
N VAL A 321 -8.15 -9.39 19.18
CA VAL A 321 -9.56 -9.06 19.46
C VAL A 321 -10.05 -9.61 20.80
N ASP A 322 -9.52 -10.75 21.26
CA ASP A 322 -9.96 -11.39 22.51
C ASP A 322 -9.55 -10.58 23.75
N GLY A 323 -8.47 -9.82 23.65
CA GLY A 323 -8.00 -8.90 24.70
C GLY A 323 -8.74 -7.55 24.74
N LEU A 324 -9.86 -7.41 24.04
CA LEU A 324 -10.66 -6.19 24.02
C LEU A 324 -11.91 -6.30 24.89
N SER A 325 -12.38 -5.14 25.38
CA SER A 325 -13.69 -5.04 26.05
C SER A 325 -14.84 -5.43 25.13
N ASP A 326 -15.97 -5.83 25.69
CA ASP A 326 -17.19 -6.20 24.94
C ASP A 326 -17.63 -5.08 23.98
N THR A 327 -17.55 -3.83 24.41
CA THR A 327 -17.84 -2.66 23.58
C THR A 327 -16.97 -2.61 22.32
N CYS A 328 -15.68 -2.92 22.46
CA CYS A 328 -14.76 -2.93 21.32
C CYS A 328 -14.99 -4.15 20.42
N ARG A 329 -15.23 -5.33 20.97
CA ARG A 329 -15.50 -6.56 20.20
C ARG A 329 -16.72 -6.43 19.29
N SER A 330 -17.76 -5.72 19.75
CA SER A 330 -18.98 -5.47 18.98
C SER A 330 -18.90 -4.26 18.04
N CYS A 331 -17.79 -3.52 18.02
CA CYS A 331 -17.65 -2.28 17.26
C CYS A 331 -17.40 -2.54 15.78
N PRO A 332 -18.10 -1.88 14.84
CA PRO A 332 -17.92 -2.08 13.40
C PRO A 332 -16.52 -1.72 12.89
N VAL A 333 -15.83 -0.79 13.57
CA VAL A 333 -14.47 -0.34 13.17
C VAL A 333 -13.35 -1.04 13.96
N VAL A 334 -13.64 -2.13 14.67
CA VAL A 334 -12.68 -2.81 15.55
C VAL A 334 -11.40 -3.22 14.84
N ARG A 335 -11.46 -3.63 13.59
CA ARG A 335 -10.29 -4.06 12.79
C ARG A 335 -9.32 -2.90 12.53
N SER A 336 -9.82 -1.71 12.29
CA SER A 336 -9.02 -0.52 12.05
C SER A 336 -8.62 0.17 13.35
N CYS A 337 -9.53 0.27 14.33
CA CYS A 337 -9.29 0.94 15.61
C CYS A 337 -8.47 0.07 16.58
N GLY A 338 -8.76 -1.24 16.67
CA GLY A 338 -8.11 -2.17 17.61
C GLY A 338 -8.29 -1.82 19.09
N GLY A 339 -9.30 -0.97 19.43
CA GLY A 339 -9.49 -0.43 20.76
C GLY A 339 -8.52 0.71 21.12
N GLY A 340 -7.76 1.25 20.16
CA GLY A 340 -6.77 2.30 20.37
C GLY A 340 -5.55 1.85 21.19
N LEU A 341 -4.65 2.80 21.49
CA LEU A 341 -3.48 2.53 22.30
C LEU A 341 -3.87 1.94 23.65
N TYR A 342 -3.23 0.84 24.06
CA TYR A 342 -3.59 0.09 25.28
C TYR A 342 -3.60 0.96 26.53
N GLY A 343 -2.65 1.89 26.70
CA GLY A 343 -2.62 2.83 27.85
C GLY A 343 -3.85 3.73 27.93
N HIS A 344 -4.46 4.08 26.81
CA HIS A 344 -5.67 4.90 26.74
C HIS A 344 -6.94 4.19 27.24
N ARG A 345 -6.86 2.88 27.47
CA ARG A 345 -7.97 2.09 28.01
C ARG A 345 -8.03 2.11 29.54
N TYR A 346 -6.96 2.57 30.21
CA TYR A 346 -6.86 2.48 31.66
C TYR A 346 -7.92 3.29 32.39
N ARG A 347 -8.54 2.65 33.40
CA ARG A 347 -9.48 3.25 34.36
C ARG A 347 -9.28 2.59 35.73
N SER A 348 -9.17 3.40 36.80
CA SER A 348 -9.15 2.89 38.17
C SER A 348 -10.39 2.02 38.45
N GLY A 349 -10.16 0.86 39.05
CA GLY A 349 -11.22 -0.10 39.40
C GLY A 349 -11.59 -1.09 38.27
N ASN A 350 -11.27 -0.81 37.00
CA ASN A 350 -11.51 -1.74 35.88
C ASN A 350 -10.25 -2.05 35.04
N GLY A 351 -9.11 -1.47 35.42
CA GLY A 351 -7.84 -1.71 34.73
C GLY A 351 -7.88 -1.28 33.23
N PHE A 352 -7.52 -2.19 32.36
CA PHE A 352 -7.45 -1.95 30.90
C PHE A 352 -8.65 -2.56 30.13
N ASP A 353 -9.60 -3.18 30.82
CA ASP A 353 -10.81 -3.74 30.19
C ASP A 353 -11.87 -2.64 29.93
N ASN A 354 -11.47 -1.68 29.13
CA ASN A 354 -12.30 -0.57 28.68
C ASN A 354 -12.00 -0.24 27.22
N PRO A 355 -12.91 0.42 26.49
CA PRO A 355 -12.55 1.11 25.27
C PRO A 355 -11.53 2.24 25.57
N SER A 356 -10.82 2.70 24.55
CA SER A 356 -9.96 3.87 24.66
C SER A 356 -10.73 5.09 25.17
N VAL A 357 -10.08 5.96 25.93
CA VAL A 357 -10.65 7.28 26.31
C VAL A 357 -10.95 8.15 25.07
N PHE A 358 -10.31 7.84 23.93
CA PHE A 358 -10.57 8.43 22.62
C PHE A 358 -11.53 7.59 21.75
N CYS A 359 -12.37 6.73 22.35
CA CYS A 359 -13.19 5.78 21.60
C CYS A 359 -14.10 6.49 20.56
N GLY A 360 -14.76 7.59 20.94
CA GLY A 360 -15.59 8.37 20.04
C GLY A 360 -14.77 8.96 18.87
N ASP A 361 -13.62 9.56 19.20
CA ASP A 361 -12.71 10.16 18.20
C ASP A 361 -12.16 9.11 17.23
N LEU A 362 -11.67 7.98 17.73
CA LEU A 362 -11.10 6.93 16.88
C LEU A 362 -12.14 6.32 15.94
N ARG A 363 -13.36 6.13 16.44
CA ARG A 363 -14.47 5.67 15.60
C ARG A 363 -14.80 6.69 14.52
N SER A 364 -15.01 7.95 14.91
CA SER A 364 -15.34 9.02 13.97
C SER A 364 -14.21 9.28 12.96
N LEU A 365 -12.94 9.13 13.36
CA LEU A 365 -11.80 9.22 12.44
C LEU A 365 -11.83 8.12 11.38
N VAL A 366 -12.02 6.86 11.80
CA VAL A 366 -12.05 5.72 10.87
C VAL A 366 -13.25 5.84 9.93
N GLU A 367 -14.45 6.09 10.47
CA GLU A 367 -15.68 6.28 9.68
C GLU A 367 -15.53 7.50 8.74
N GLY A 368 -15.04 8.63 9.25
CA GLY A 368 -14.88 9.86 8.47
C GLY A 368 -13.83 9.75 7.35
N ILE A 369 -12.75 8.98 7.53
CA ILE A 369 -11.81 8.66 6.44
C ILE A 369 -12.46 7.70 5.45
N ALA A 370 -13.17 6.67 5.93
CA ALA A 370 -13.90 5.74 5.06
C ALA A 370 -14.90 6.46 4.16
N ASP A 371 -15.69 7.39 4.72
CA ASP A 371 -16.65 8.20 3.97
C ASP A 371 -15.96 9.05 2.90
N ARG A 372 -14.86 9.73 3.24
CA ARG A 372 -14.10 10.58 2.32
C ARG A 372 -13.45 9.79 1.18
N VAL A 373 -12.96 8.59 1.48
CA VAL A 373 -12.42 7.69 0.47
C VAL A 373 -13.56 7.16 -0.40
N THR A 374 -14.69 6.83 0.20
CA THR A 374 -15.90 6.39 -0.48
C THR A 374 -16.45 7.50 -1.38
N ASP A 375 -16.62 8.73 -0.88
CA ASP A 375 -17.08 9.88 -1.66
C ASP A 375 -16.19 10.19 -2.86
N ARG A 376 -14.87 9.99 -2.74
CA ARG A 376 -13.94 10.10 -3.88
C ARG A 376 -14.11 9.00 -4.89
N THR A 377 -14.34 7.78 -4.42
CA THR A 377 -14.66 6.63 -5.27
C THR A 377 -15.98 6.89 -6.03
N PHE A 378 -16.85 7.74 -5.51
CA PHE A 378 -18.14 8.12 -6.09
C PHE A 378 -18.11 9.45 -6.87
N SER A 379 -16.97 10.12 -6.99
CA SER A 379 -16.83 11.29 -7.88
C SER A 379 -17.08 10.86 -9.34
N PRO A 380 -17.70 11.71 -10.19
CA PRO A 380 -17.84 11.42 -11.63
C PRO A 380 -16.53 11.03 -12.33
N ALA A 381 -15.38 11.45 -11.79
CA ALA A 381 -14.05 11.03 -12.25
C ALA A 381 -13.82 9.51 -12.15
N VAL A 382 -14.45 8.81 -11.19
CA VAL A 382 -14.38 7.35 -11.03
C VAL A 382 -14.97 6.61 -12.23
N LEU A 383 -15.86 7.23 -12.96
CA LEU A 383 -16.43 6.69 -14.18
C LEU A 383 -15.55 6.96 -15.41
N GLY A 384 -14.46 7.70 -15.27
CA GLY A 384 -13.52 8.00 -16.34
C GLY A 384 -12.66 6.80 -16.75
N SER A 385 -12.28 6.71 -18.03
CA SER A 385 -11.49 5.58 -18.55
C SER A 385 -10.13 5.46 -17.86
N ALA A 386 -9.49 6.56 -17.52
CA ALA A 386 -8.21 6.56 -16.80
C ALA A 386 -8.34 5.92 -15.42
N HIS A 387 -9.37 6.29 -14.66
CA HIS A 387 -9.64 5.69 -13.35
C HIS A 387 -9.97 4.19 -13.47
N LEU A 388 -10.81 3.82 -14.44
CA LEU A 388 -11.14 2.42 -14.68
C LEU A 388 -9.91 1.58 -15.03
N SER A 389 -9.03 2.11 -15.88
CA SER A 389 -7.77 1.44 -16.22
C SER A 389 -6.86 1.27 -14.98
N TRP A 390 -6.76 2.31 -14.16
CA TRP A 390 -6.02 2.23 -12.90
C TRP A 390 -6.64 1.21 -11.93
N ALA A 391 -7.95 1.26 -11.71
CA ALA A 391 -8.64 0.32 -10.82
C ALA A 391 -8.52 -1.14 -11.31
N GLN A 392 -8.53 -1.35 -12.62
CA GLN A 392 -8.31 -2.66 -13.23
C GLN A 392 -6.86 -3.14 -13.00
N LEU A 393 -5.87 -2.26 -13.11
CA LEU A 393 -4.47 -2.59 -12.82
C LEU A 393 -4.27 -2.96 -11.34
N GLU A 394 -4.88 -2.22 -10.42
CA GLU A 394 -4.83 -2.55 -8.97
C GLU A 394 -5.47 -3.92 -8.68
N LEU A 395 -6.56 -4.26 -9.37
CA LEU A 395 -7.14 -5.60 -9.28
C LEU A 395 -6.16 -6.67 -9.77
N ASP A 396 -5.43 -6.42 -10.86
CA ASP A 396 -4.44 -7.35 -11.39
C ASP A 396 -3.24 -7.52 -10.43
N ARG A 397 -2.84 -6.47 -9.73
CA ARG A 397 -1.83 -6.52 -8.65
C ARG A 397 -2.30 -7.39 -7.48
N VAL A 398 -3.58 -7.26 -7.08
CA VAL A 398 -4.17 -8.12 -6.03
C VAL A 398 -4.23 -9.58 -6.47
N LEU A 399 -4.60 -9.85 -7.73
CA LEU A 399 -4.62 -11.20 -8.28
C LEU A 399 -3.21 -11.81 -8.34
N LEU A 400 -2.21 -11.02 -8.75
CA LEU A 400 -0.81 -11.44 -8.77
C LEU A 400 -0.33 -11.83 -7.36
N ARG A 401 -0.61 -11.01 -6.36
CA ARG A 401 -0.28 -11.30 -4.96
C ARG A 401 -0.95 -12.57 -4.46
N ARG A 402 -2.24 -12.75 -4.75
CA ARG A 402 -2.96 -13.98 -4.37
C ARG A 402 -2.45 -15.22 -5.08
N ALA A 403 -2.04 -15.10 -6.33
CA ALA A 403 -1.44 -16.22 -7.07
C ALA A 403 -0.10 -16.64 -6.41
N GLN A 404 0.67 -15.70 -5.89
CA GLN A 404 1.91 -15.98 -5.15
C GLN A 404 1.67 -16.68 -3.79
N GLU A 405 0.54 -16.40 -3.13
CA GLU A 405 0.18 -17.03 -1.83
C GLU A 405 -0.19 -18.51 -1.97
N GLN A 406 -0.37 -19.03 -3.20
CA GLN A 406 -0.62 -20.45 -3.43
C GLN A 406 0.68 -21.26 -3.21
N PRO A 407 0.59 -22.43 -2.59
CA PRO A 407 1.77 -23.26 -2.32
C PRO A 407 2.34 -23.85 -3.62
N ALA A 408 3.02 -23.06 -4.40
CA ALA A 408 3.90 -23.55 -5.45
C ALA A 408 5.26 -23.81 -4.80
N ALA A 409 5.52 -25.07 -4.52
CA ALA A 409 6.74 -25.50 -3.83
C ALA A 409 8.00 -25.47 -4.74
N GLU A 410 7.99 -24.73 -5.84
CA GLU A 410 9.11 -24.70 -6.78
C GLU A 410 10.04 -23.51 -6.51
N PRO A 411 11.36 -23.75 -6.35
CA PRO A 411 12.34 -22.67 -6.15
C PRO A 411 12.28 -21.58 -7.22
N ASP A 412 12.01 -21.96 -8.47
CA ASP A 412 11.90 -21.07 -9.63
C ASP A 412 10.83 -19.98 -9.42
N TRP A 413 9.70 -20.32 -8.81
CA TRP A 413 8.63 -19.37 -8.48
C TRP A 413 9.08 -18.24 -7.55
N ALA A 414 9.87 -18.57 -6.53
CA ALA A 414 10.38 -17.59 -5.58
C ALA A 414 11.34 -16.59 -6.25
N ASP A 415 12.12 -17.02 -7.25
CA ASP A 415 13.02 -16.15 -8.01
C ASP A 415 12.24 -15.15 -8.86
N ALA A 416 11.19 -15.60 -9.56
CA ALA A 416 10.32 -14.74 -10.31
C ALA A 416 9.62 -13.71 -9.41
N TRP A 417 9.13 -14.15 -8.23
CA TRP A 417 8.48 -13.26 -7.28
C TRP A 417 9.42 -12.17 -6.75
N ARG A 418 10.67 -12.54 -6.41
CA ARG A 418 11.69 -11.56 -6.01
C ARG A 418 11.98 -10.52 -7.10
N LEU A 419 12.04 -10.96 -8.36
CA LEU A 419 12.22 -10.06 -9.50
C LEU A 419 11.03 -9.10 -9.64
N LEU A 420 9.79 -9.60 -9.57
CA LEU A 420 8.59 -8.76 -9.64
C LEU A 420 8.53 -7.71 -8.53
N LEU A 421 8.87 -8.09 -7.29
CA LEU A 421 8.96 -7.16 -6.16
C LEU A 421 10.03 -6.09 -6.37
N ALA A 422 11.20 -6.47 -6.91
CA ALA A 422 12.27 -5.52 -7.20
C ALA A 422 11.87 -4.52 -8.30
N LEU A 423 11.15 -4.98 -9.32
CA LEU A 423 10.63 -4.11 -10.38
C LEU A 423 9.56 -3.14 -9.85
N ASP A 424 8.67 -3.61 -8.98
CA ASP A 424 7.60 -2.80 -8.38
C ASP A 424 8.15 -1.72 -7.42
N ALA A 425 9.20 -2.04 -6.68
CA ALA A 425 9.82 -1.11 -5.73
C ALA A 425 10.60 0.04 -6.42
N GLY A 426 10.97 -0.10 -7.68
CA GLY A 426 11.76 0.87 -8.41
C GLY A 426 10.90 1.87 -9.20
N PRO A 427 10.96 3.20 -8.92
CA PRO A 427 10.13 4.19 -9.64
C PRO A 427 10.41 4.24 -11.15
N GLY A 428 11.58 3.82 -11.60
CA GLY A 428 11.92 3.71 -13.03
C GLY A 428 11.53 2.39 -13.68
N THR A 429 11.23 1.33 -12.90
CA THR A 429 10.93 -0.02 -13.38
C THR A 429 9.47 -0.41 -13.21
N ALA A 430 8.76 0.15 -12.23
CA ALA A 430 7.35 -0.11 -11.97
C ALA A 430 6.44 0.11 -13.20
N PRO A 431 6.60 1.16 -14.03
CA PRO A 431 5.78 1.32 -15.23
C PRO A 431 5.89 0.16 -16.23
N GLY A 432 7.07 -0.49 -16.32
CA GLY A 432 7.26 -1.67 -17.17
C GLY A 432 6.50 -2.88 -16.67
N LEU A 433 6.42 -3.08 -15.36
CA LEU A 433 5.57 -4.09 -14.73
C LEU A 433 4.10 -3.80 -14.97
N ASP A 434 3.67 -2.54 -14.79
CA ASP A 434 2.29 -2.11 -15.00
C ASP A 434 1.81 -2.36 -16.43
N GLU A 435 2.64 -2.09 -17.43
CA GLU A 435 2.30 -2.34 -18.83
C GLU A 435 2.03 -3.83 -19.12
N VAL A 436 2.78 -4.71 -18.47
CA VAL A 436 2.57 -6.17 -18.61
C VAL A 436 1.35 -6.63 -17.83
N LEU A 437 1.15 -6.15 -16.60
CA LEU A 437 -0.02 -6.48 -15.79
C LEU A 437 -1.34 -6.00 -16.41
N ALA A 438 -1.34 -4.83 -17.03
CA ALA A 438 -2.52 -4.28 -17.71
C ALA A 438 -2.93 -5.07 -18.97
N HIS A 439 -2.14 -6.05 -19.41
CA HIS A 439 -2.50 -6.89 -20.56
C HIS A 439 -3.63 -7.86 -20.16
N PRO A 440 -4.79 -7.85 -20.84
CA PRO A 440 -5.98 -8.61 -20.42
C PRO A 440 -5.74 -10.10 -20.22
N TYR A 441 -4.87 -10.72 -21.02
CA TYR A 441 -4.59 -12.16 -20.91
C TYR A 441 -3.68 -12.52 -19.72
N VAL A 442 -2.99 -11.54 -19.14
CA VAL A 442 -2.31 -11.73 -17.87
C VAL A 442 -3.33 -11.94 -16.77
N ARG A 443 -4.40 -11.13 -16.70
CA ARG A 443 -5.51 -11.34 -15.77
C ARG A 443 -6.12 -12.74 -15.91
N THR A 444 -6.42 -13.16 -17.14
CA THR A 444 -6.97 -14.50 -17.40
C THR A 444 -6.06 -15.59 -16.84
N SER A 445 -4.73 -15.46 -17.04
CA SER A 445 -3.77 -16.43 -16.52
C SER A 445 -3.73 -16.46 -15.00
N LEU A 446 -3.73 -15.30 -14.33
CA LEU A 446 -3.74 -15.19 -12.87
C LEU A 446 -5.01 -15.78 -12.27
N GLN A 447 -6.18 -15.48 -12.84
CA GLN A 447 -7.45 -16.05 -12.37
C GLN A 447 -7.51 -17.58 -12.52
N ARG A 448 -6.95 -18.13 -13.60
CA ARG A 448 -6.87 -19.58 -13.78
C ARG A 448 -5.94 -20.23 -12.77
N SER A 449 -4.78 -19.61 -12.49
CA SER A 449 -3.86 -20.07 -11.45
C SER A 449 -4.51 -20.10 -10.07
N LEU A 450 -5.47 -19.21 -9.78
CA LEU A 450 -6.22 -19.20 -8.51
C LEU A 450 -7.29 -20.31 -8.41
N ARG A 451 -7.73 -20.87 -9.54
CA ARG A 451 -8.78 -21.91 -9.58
C ARG A 451 -8.26 -23.32 -9.82
N GLY A 452 -6.99 -23.46 -10.19
CA GLY A 452 -6.36 -24.71 -10.56
C GLY A 452 -4.88 -24.75 -10.17
N PRO A 453 -4.11 -25.71 -10.70
CA PRO A 453 -2.67 -25.74 -10.46
C PRO A 453 -1.99 -24.47 -10.99
N ALA A 454 -1.01 -23.98 -10.26
CA ALA A 454 -0.24 -22.81 -10.67
C ALA A 454 0.53 -23.10 -11.96
N ASP A 455 0.48 -22.16 -12.92
CA ASP A 455 1.28 -22.20 -14.14
C ASP A 455 2.62 -21.48 -13.91
N THR A 456 3.60 -22.22 -13.37
CA THR A 456 4.94 -21.71 -13.07
C THR A 456 5.60 -21.12 -14.31
N ALA A 457 5.51 -21.80 -15.47
CA ALA A 457 6.11 -21.32 -16.72
C ALA A 457 5.52 -19.97 -17.16
N ARG A 458 4.22 -19.77 -17.00
CA ARG A 458 3.53 -18.50 -17.28
C ARG A 458 3.98 -17.40 -16.33
N PHE A 459 4.10 -17.70 -15.04
CA PHE A 459 4.54 -16.73 -14.03
C PHE A 459 5.99 -16.28 -14.26
N MET A 460 6.88 -17.22 -14.62
CA MET A 460 8.26 -16.93 -15.00
C MET A 460 8.33 -16.05 -16.26
N ALA A 461 7.52 -16.38 -17.28
CA ALA A 461 7.44 -15.61 -18.51
C ALA A 461 6.91 -14.19 -18.27
N LEU A 462 5.96 -14.00 -17.33
CA LEU A 462 5.45 -12.69 -16.91
C LEU A 462 6.56 -11.85 -16.28
N ALA A 463 7.34 -12.41 -15.36
CA ALA A 463 8.45 -11.70 -14.70
C ALA A 463 9.53 -11.28 -15.69
N ILE A 464 9.89 -12.15 -16.65
CA ILE A 464 10.83 -11.83 -17.75
C ILE A 464 10.27 -10.74 -18.66
N ALA A 465 8.99 -10.81 -19.03
CA ALA A 465 8.34 -9.80 -19.85
C ALA A 465 8.34 -8.42 -19.18
N ALA A 466 8.08 -8.37 -17.88
CA ALA A 466 8.14 -7.15 -17.08
C ALA A 466 9.56 -6.59 -16.96
N ALA A 467 10.57 -7.43 -16.72
CA ALA A 467 11.97 -7.01 -16.70
C ALA A 467 12.41 -6.42 -18.04
N LEU A 468 11.99 -7.02 -19.14
CA LEU A 468 12.29 -6.55 -20.50
C LEU A 468 11.60 -5.20 -20.78
N ARG A 469 10.35 -4.97 -20.31
CA ARG A 469 9.66 -3.67 -20.41
C ARG A 469 10.35 -2.59 -19.56
N ALA A 470 10.83 -2.97 -18.41
CA ALA A 470 11.55 -2.08 -17.51
C ALA A 470 13.00 -1.80 -17.94
N GLY A 471 13.50 -2.45 -18.99
CA GLY A 471 14.92 -2.39 -19.37
C GLY A 471 15.86 -2.89 -18.26
N SER A 472 15.35 -3.72 -17.33
CA SER A 472 16.08 -4.22 -16.16
C SER A 472 16.74 -5.55 -16.45
N PRO A 473 18.07 -5.69 -16.32
CA PRO A 473 18.75 -6.95 -16.50
C PRO A 473 18.25 -8.01 -15.50
N ALA A 474 17.94 -9.20 -15.99
CA ALA A 474 17.48 -10.32 -15.18
C ALA A 474 17.82 -11.66 -15.83
N THR A 475 17.92 -12.71 -15.03
CA THR A 475 18.05 -14.08 -15.53
C THR A 475 17.18 -15.00 -14.69
N LEU A 476 16.29 -15.74 -15.34
CA LEU A 476 15.45 -16.76 -14.71
C LEU A 476 15.56 -18.08 -15.49
N SER A 477 15.41 -19.20 -14.77
CA SER A 477 15.43 -20.54 -15.34
C SER A 477 14.26 -21.37 -14.81
N TRP A 478 13.57 -22.10 -15.71
CA TRP A 478 12.43 -22.95 -15.32
C TRP A 478 12.24 -24.10 -16.30
N ASP A 479 11.37 -25.04 -15.92
CA ASP A 479 10.92 -26.10 -16.81
C ASP A 479 9.76 -25.63 -17.67
N GLN A 480 9.99 -25.49 -18.98
CA GLN A 480 8.99 -25.10 -19.96
C GLN A 480 8.24 -26.34 -20.47
N PRO A 481 6.92 -26.46 -20.21
CA PRO A 481 6.17 -27.68 -20.51
C PRO A 481 5.91 -27.91 -22.02
N GLY A 482 6.11 -26.89 -22.83
CA GLY A 482 5.87 -26.95 -24.28
C GLY A 482 6.97 -26.30 -25.09
N THR A 483 6.86 -26.40 -26.41
CA THR A 483 7.83 -25.81 -27.37
C THR A 483 7.59 -24.32 -27.66
N ARG A 484 6.63 -23.68 -27.00
CA ARG A 484 6.29 -22.26 -27.18
C ARG A 484 6.47 -21.52 -25.86
N LEU A 485 7.41 -20.61 -25.83
CA LEU A 485 7.61 -19.66 -24.74
C LEU A 485 6.97 -18.33 -25.15
N HIS A 486 5.84 -17.99 -24.54
CA HIS A 486 5.15 -16.74 -24.81
C HIS A 486 5.48 -15.69 -23.72
N LEU A 487 6.07 -14.58 -24.12
CA LEU A 487 6.31 -13.42 -23.28
C LEU A 487 5.15 -12.41 -23.47
N PRO A 488 4.29 -12.19 -22.46
CA PRO A 488 3.16 -11.26 -22.59
C PRO A 488 3.58 -9.89 -23.11
N THR A 489 2.78 -9.29 -23.97
CA THR A 489 3.04 -8.00 -24.64
C THR A 489 4.20 -7.99 -25.65
N TRP A 490 5.02 -9.03 -25.72
CA TRP A 490 6.22 -9.08 -26.56
C TRP A 490 6.11 -10.06 -27.72
N GLY A 491 5.75 -11.31 -27.47
CA GLY A 491 5.68 -12.32 -28.50
C GLY A 491 5.96 -13.73 -28.05
N THR A 492 6.18 -14.62 -29.02
CA THR A 492 6.41 -16.05 -28.79
C THR A 492 7.76 -16.49 -29.36
N TYR A 493 8.55 -17.14 -28.49
CA TYR A 493 9.78 -17.83 -28.88
C TYR A 493 9.51 -19.33 -29.05
N ARG A 494 9.95 -19.92 -30.14
CA ARG A 494 9.82 -21.34 -30.45
C ARG A 494 11.07 -22.09 -29.97
N LEU A 495 10.88 -23.04 -29.08
CA LEU A 495 11.89 -23.95 -28.57
C LEU A 495 12.00 -25.20 -29.46
N ASP A 496 13.14 -25.88 -29.42
CA ASP A 496 13.35 -27.14 -30.11
C ASP A 496 12.60 -28.29 -29.44
N ALA A 497 12.56 -28.30 -28.09
CA ALA A 497 11.84 -29.29 -27.29
C ALA A 497 11.36 -28.70 -25.97
N PRO A 498 10.35 -29.31 -25.31
CA PRO A 498 10.05 -29.04 -23.90
C PRO A 498 11.25 -29.36 -23.01
N GLY A 499 11.41 -28.63 -21.89
CA GLY A 499 12.47 -28.86 -20.92
C GLY A 499 12.97 -27.59 -20.24
N ARG A 500 14.10 -27.69 -19.57
CA ARG A 500 14.70 -26.57 -18.84
C ARG A 500 15.14 -25.48 -19.80
N VAL A 501 14.73 -24.25 -19.52
CA VAL A 501 15.12 -23.04 -20.25
C VAL A 501 15.72 -22.01 -19.29
N GLU A 502 16.70 -21.26 -19.77
CA GLU A 502 17.24 -20.08 -19.11
C GLU A 502 17.00 -18.87 -20.01
N VAL A 503 16.35 -17.85 -19.47
CA VAL A 503 16.12 -16.60 -20.18
C VAL A 503 16.86 -15.47 -19.48
N THR A 504 17.76 -14.83 -20.24
CA THR A 504 18.52 -13.67 -19.79
C THR A 504 18.01 -12.41 -20.50
N VAL A 505 17.72 -11.37 -19.74
CA VAL A 505 17.26 -10.05 -20.21
C VAL A 505 18.41 -9.05 -20.13
N ALA A 506 18.62 -8.29 -21.19
CA ALA A 506 19.41 -7.07 -21.25
C ALA A 506 18.46 -5.88 -21.53
N PRO A 507 18.91 -4.61 -21.42
CA PRO A 507 18.02 -3.45 -21.51
C PRO A 507 17.12 -3.39 -22.75
N ASP A 508 17.57 -3.90 -23.91
CA ASP A 508 16.87 -3.85 -25.19
C ASP A 508 16.72 -5.21 -25.89
N ALA A 509 17.15 -6.30 -25.22
CA ALA A 509 17.22 -7.62 -25.83
C ALA A 509 17.05 -8.72 -24.80
N PHE A 510 16.73 -9.93 -25.25
CA PHE A 510 16.74 -11.13 -24.42
C PHE A 510 17.40 -12.29 -25.17
N ARG A 511 17.81 -13.30 -24.43
CA ARG A 511 18.38 -14.54 -24.96
C ARG A 511 17.76 -15.75 -24.25
N VAL A 512 17.39 -16.75 -25.04
CA VAL A 512 16.89 -18.04 -24.53
C VAL A 512 17.98 -19.10 -24.72
N ARG A 513 18.31 -19.83 -23.66
CA ARG A 513 19.19 -20.99 -23.68
C ARG A 513 18.36 -22.23 -23.33
N GLU A 514 18.50 -23.29 -24.09
CA GLU A 514 17.87 -24.60 -23.88
C GLU A 514 18.94 -25.59 -23.40
N ASP A 515 18.60 -26.52 -22.51
CA ASP A 515 19.57 -27.52 -21.95
C ASP A 515 20.30 -28.33 -23.00
N ARG A 516 19.69 -28.60 -24.14
CA ARG A 516 20.20 -29.47 -25.22
C ARG A 516 20.65 -28.71 -26.47
N GLY A 517 20.77 -27.39 -26.40
CA GLY A 517 21.05 -26.53 -27.55
C GLY A 517 22.37 -25.75 -27.44
N SER A 518 22.98 -25.41 -28.57
CA SER A 518 24.04 -24.40 -28.66
C SER A 518 23.45 -23.05 -28.20
N GLY A 519 24.17 -22.29 -27.36
CA GLY A 519 23.71 -21.06 -26.75
C GLY A 519 22.97 -20.12 -27.70
N GLY A 520 21.74 -19.75 -27.35
CA GLY A 520 20.84 -18.95 -28.18
C GLY A 520 21.41 -17.56 -28.50
N SER A 521 21.02 -17.02 -29.66
CA SER A 521 21.35 -15.64 -30.06
C SER A 521 20.50 -14.62 -29.30
N TRP A 522 21.02 -13.42 -29.13
CA TRP A 522 20.25 -12.30 -28.61
C TRP A 522 19.11 -11.93 -29.57
N VAL A 523 17.93 -11.73 -29.02
CA VAL A 523 16.71 -11.33 -29.74
C VAL A 523 16.33 -9.92 -29.29
N ARG A 524 16.15 -9.03 -30.24
CA ARG A 524 15.53 -7.72 -30.00
C ARG A 524 14.03 -7.83 -30.26
N PRO A 525 13.19 -7.57 -29.26
CA PRO A 525 11.75 -7.88 -29.35
C PRO A 525 11.00 -7.21 -30.51
N GLY A 526 11.41 -5.99 -30.91
CA GLY A 526 10.79 -5.23 -32.01
C GLY A 526 11.23 -5.67 -33.42
N GLU A 527 12.23 -6.53 -33.53
CA GLU A 527 12.74 -6.99 -34.80
C GLU A 527 12.16 -8.38 -35.13
N VAL A 528 11.58 -8.52 -36.33
CA VAL A 528 11.28 -9.85 -36.87
C VAL A 528 12.63 -10.55 -37.05
N SER A 529 12.95 -11.44 -36.13
CA SER A 529 14.25 -12.10 -36.10
C SER A 529 14.52 -12.87 -37.37
N VAL A 530 15.74 -12.71 -37.89
CA VAL A 530 16.32 -13.55 -38.96
C VAL A 530 16.33 -15.05 -38.57
N SER A 531 16.26 -15.39 -37.29
CA SER A 531 15.97 -16.74 -36.83
C SER A 531 14.45 -16.96 -36.80
N ALA A 532 13.94 -17.93 -37.55
CA ALA A 532 12.51 -18.31 -37.60
C ALA A 532 11.92 -18.73 -36.24
N ARG A 533 12.56 -18.41 -35.11
CA ARG A 533 12.18 -18.80 -33.73
C ARG A 533 11.42 -17.71 -32.99
N TRP A 534 11.61 -16.43 -33.30
CA TRP A 534 10.91 -15.33 -32.62
C TRP A 534 9.82 -14.74 -33.48
N ARG A 535 8.61 -14.66 -32.94
CA ARG A 535 7.45 -14.01 -33.53
C ARG A 535 6.95 -12.93 -32.57
N PRO A 536 7.18 -11.64 -32.86
CA PRO A 536 6.67 -10.55 -32.04
C PRO A 536 5.15 -10.47 -32.09
N VAL A 537 4.51 -9.94 -31.01
CA VAL A 537 3.12 -9.51 -31.05
C VAL A 537 2.97 -8.35 -32.02
N GLY A 538 1.99 -8.42 -32.91
CA GLY A 538 1.67 -7.33 -33.82
C GLY A 538 1.14 -6.09 -33.09
N ARG A 539 1.36 -4.91 -33.64
CA ARG A 539 0.69 -3.68 -33.20
C ARG A 539 -0.02 -3.07 -34.42
N LEU A 540 -1.22 -2.59 -34.16
CA LEU A 540 -1.98 -1.90 -35.22
C LEU A 540 -1.22 -0.61 -35.64
N PRO A 541 -0.99 -0.36 -36.94
CA PRO A 541 -0.20 0.77 -37.43
C PRO A 541 -1.02 2.09 -37.42
N VAL A 542 -1.60 2.43 -36.28
CA VAL A 542 -2.30 3.70 -36.03
C VAL A 542 -1.74 4.30 -34.72
N ARG A 543 -1.92 5.61 -34.55
CA ARG A 543 -1.46 6.28 -33.33
C ARG A 543 -2.06 5.62 -32.11
N ASP A 544 -1.23 5.22 -31.13
CA ASP A 544 -1.62 4.52 -29.91
C ASP A 544 -2.44 3.23 -30.19
N GLY A 545 -2.14 2.56 -31.31
CA GLY A 545 -2.88 1.39 -31.75
C GLY A 545 -2.75 0.19 -30.81
N PRO A 546 -3.81 -0.62 -30.69
CA PRO A 546 -3.82 -1.82 -29.86
C PRO A 546 -2.82 -2.87 -30.36
N LEU A 547 -2.44 -3.77 -29.45
CA LEU A 547 -1.73 -4.99 -29.84
C LEU A 547 -2.66 -5.92 -30.63
N ILE A 548 -2.11 -6.66 -31.56
CA ILE A 548 -2.80 -7.76 -32.25
C ILE A 548 -2.19 -9.05 -31.70
N ASP A 549 -2.88 -9.70 -30.77
CA ASP A 549 -2.37 -10.91 -30.13
C ASP A 549 -3.19 -12.13 -30.53
N ASP A 550 -2.63 -12.90 -31.43
CA ASP A 550 -3.16 -14.18 -31.90
C ASP A 550 -2.37 -15.39 -31.38
N ALA A 551 -1.43 -15.17 -30.46
CA ALA A 551 -0.46 -16.15 -30.02
C ALA A 551 -0.47 -16.45 -28.52
N ASP A 552 -0.99 -15.55 -27.67
CA ASP A 552 -1.06 -15.75 -26.22
C ASP A 552 -1.87 -17.00 -25.90
N PRO A 553 -1.38 -17.95 -25.07
CA PRO A 553 -2.10 -19.17 -24.72
C PRO A 553 -3.39 -18.92 -23.93
N TYR A 554 -3.56 -17.73 -23.34
CA TYR A 554 -4.74 -17.33 -22.54
C TYR A 554 -5.72 -16.42 -23.30
N ARG A 555 -5.60 -16.32 -24.63
CA ARG A 555 -6.51 -15.55 -25.48
C ARG A 555 -7.88 -16.22 -25.72
N ASP A 556 -8.10 -17.40 -25.16
CA ASP A 556 -9.35 -18.18 -25.26
C ASP A 556 -10.44 -17.67 -24.28
N CYS A 557 -10.38 -16.41 -23.87
CA CYS A 557 -11.40 -15.76 -23.02
C CYS A 557 -12.67 -15.33 -23.80
N TYR A 558 -12.78 -15.72 -25.05
CA TYR A 558 -13.94 -15.45 -25.90
C TYR A 558 -14.84 -16.68 -26.02
N PRO A 559 -16.17 -16.51 -26.21
CA PRO A 559 -17.09 -17.62 -26.45
C PRO A 559 -17.01 -18.20 -27.88
N PHE A 560 -16.11 -17.66 -28.72
CA PHE A 560 -15.92 -18.06 -30.10
C PHE A 560 -14.48 -18.52 -30.36
N PRO A 561 -14.27 -19.40 -31.35
CA PRO A 561 -12.92 -19.84 -31.72
C PRO A 561 -12.03 -18.67 -32.20
N VAL A 562 -10.77 -18.73 -31.87
CA VAL A 562 -9.75 -17.83 -32.42
C VAL A 562 -9.45 -18.24 -33.88
N ALA A 563 -9.30 -17.28 -34.77
CA ALA A 563 -8.95 -17.54 -36.15
C ALA A 563 -7.58 -18.20 -36.32
N SER A 564 -7.45 -19.05 -37.31
CA SER A 564 -6.18 -19.64 -37.69
C SER A 564 -5.25 -18.56 -38.33
N PRO A 565 -3.92 -18.76 -38.32
CA PRO A 565 -3.00 -17.81 -38.97
C PRO A 565 -3.28 -17.59 -40.45
N GLN A 566 -3.85 -18.59 -41.17
CA GLN A 566 -4.21 -18.45 -42.57
C GLN A 566 -5.44 -17.55 -42.78
N GLU A 567 -6.38 -17.55 -41.84
CA GLU A 567 -7.56 -16.69 -41.87
C GLU A 567 -7.27 -15.24 -41.52
N CYS A 568 -6.12 -14.97 -40.86
CA CYS A 568 -5.73 -13.64 -40.43
C CYS A 568 -5.14 -12.75 -41.55
N GLY A 569 -5.05 -13.22 -42.80
CA GLY A 569 -4.53 -12.46 -43.93
C GLY A 569 -5.23 -11.11 -44.11
N GLY A 570 -4.44 -9.99 -44.09
CA GLY A 570 -4.96 -8.63 -44.22
C GLY A 570 -5.77 -8.10 -43.05
N PHE A 571 -5.79 -8.81 -41.89
CA PHE A 571 -6.56 -8.37 -40.71
C PHE A 571 -6.06 -7.02 -40.17
N ALA A 572 -4.75 -6.84 -40.06
CA ALA A 572 -4.15 -5.60 -39.54
C ALA A 572 -4.52 -4.38 -40.39
N GLU A 573 -4.42 -4.52 -41.74
CA GLU A 573 -4.75 -3.44 -42.67
C GLU A 573 -6.25 -3.09 -42.60
N ARG A 574 -7.14 -4.09 -42.54
CA ARG A 574 -8.56 -3.85 -42.38
C ARG A 574 -8.87 -3.11 -41.10
N MET A 575 -8.26 -3.52 -39.98
CA MET A 575 -8.47 -2.86 -38.69
C MET A 575 -7.87 -1.45 -38.64
N ALA A 576 -6.72 -1.20 -39.27
CA ALA A 576 -6.19 0.15 -39.39
C ALA A 576 -7.17 1.09 -40.10
N ARG A 577 -7.74 0.65 -41.24
CA ARG A 577 -8.78 1.39 -41.94
C ARG A 577 -10.06 1.57 -41.13
N ALA A 578 -10.44 0.57 -40.33
CA ALA A 578 -11.59 0.66 -39.43
C ALA A 578 -11.42 1.74 -38.35
N TYR A 579 -10.22 1.85 -37.78
CA TYR A 579 -9.87 2.90 -36.81
C TYR A 579 -9.87 4.30 -37.43
N GLU A 580 -9.36 4.44 -38.65
CA GLU A 580 -9.40 5.71 -39.42
C GLU A 580 -10.85 6.13 -39.67
N LEU A 581 -11.71 5.19 -40.09
CA LEU A 581 -13.13 5.47 -40.32
C LEU A 581 -13.85 5.84 -39.00
N ALA A 582 -13.58 5.14 -37.91
CA ALA A 582 -14.17 5.46 -36.61
C ALA A 582 -13.77 6.85 -36.11
N ALA A 583 -12.52 7.25 -36.30
CA ALA A 583 -12.02 8.59 -36.01
C ALA A 583 -12.64 9.66 -36.88
N GLY A 584 -12.84 9.37 -38.18
CA GLY A 584 -13.43 10.32 -39.16
C GLY A 584 -14.93 10.54 -38.98
N GLN A 585 -15.68 9.50 -38.60
CA GLN A 585 -17.14 9.58 -38.43
C GLN A 585 -17.59 10.30 -37.15
N ALA A 586 -16.76 10.33 -36.11
CA ALA A 586 -17.09 10.93 -34.82
C ALA A 586 -15.83 11.50 -34.15
N PRO A 587 -15.21 12.56 -34.70
CA PRO A 587 -13.96 13.10 -34.20
C PRO A 587 -14.05 13.51 -32.73
N ASP A 588 -15.16 14.13 -32.31
CA ASP A 588 -15.38 14.53 -30.90
C ASP A 588 -15.52 13.34 -29.96
N ARG A 589 -16.10 12.24 -30.43
CA ARG A 589 -16.23 10.99 -29.63
C ARG A 589 -14.93 10.21 -29.60
N TYR A 590 -14.13 10.27 -30.65
CA TYR A 590 -12.84 9.60 -30.71
C TYR A 590 -11.78 10.39 -29.94
N ALA A 591 -11.94 11.71 -29.85
CA ALA A 591 -11.14 12.60 -29.01
C ALA A 591 -11.57 12.57 -27.53
N ASP A 592 -12.75 12.02 -27.22
CA ASP A 592 -13.22 11.84 -25.84
C ASP A 592 -12.19 11.00 -25.06
N PRO A 593 -11.55 11.54 -24.00
CA PRO A 593 -10.60 10.79 -23.17
C PRO A 593 -11.25 9.58 -22.49
N ASP A 594 -12.59 9.59 -22.43
CA ASP A 594 -13.40 8.53 -21.86
C ASP A 594 -13.85 7.46 -22.88
N ALA A 595 -13.49 7.60 -24.16
CA ALA A 595 -13.79 6.58 -25.16
C ALA A 595 -13.06 5.29 -24.86
N PHE A 596 -13.78 4.17 -24.99
CA PHE A 596 -13.16 2.85 -24.87
C PHE A 596 -12.13 2.65 -25.98
N ARG A 597 -10.90 2.35 -25.57
CA ARG A 597 -9.82 1.99 -26.47
C ARG A 597 -9.37 0.57 -26.15
N PRO A 598 -9.63 -0.41 -27.02
CA PRO A 598 -9.07 -1.74 -26.85
C PRO A 598 -7.55 -1.66 -26.74
N THR A 599 -6.98 -2.38 -25.78
CA THR A 599 -5.52 -2.52 -25.66
C THR A 599 -5.03 -3.71 -26.49
N VAL A 600 -5.89 -4.70 -26.71
CA VAL A 600 -5.60 -5.92 -27.48
C VAL A 600 -6.76 -6.25 -28.41
N LEU A 601 -6.46 -6.52 -29.67
CA LEU A 601 -7.36 -7.14 -30.64
C LEU A 601 -6.97 -8.59 -30.85
N THR A 602 -7.96 -9.49 -30.82
CA THR A 602 -7.76 -10.91 -31.16
C THR A 602 -8.62 -11.29 -32.35
N PRO A 603 -8.02 -11.78 -33.45
CA PRO A 603 -8.76 -12.30 -34.60
C PRO A 603 -9.59 -13.52 -34.21
N LEU A 604 -10.90 -13.48 -34.44
CA LEU A 604 -11.83 -14.59 -34.23
C LEU A 604 -12.28 -15.18 -35.56
N ALA A 605 -12.81 -16.43 -35.50
CA ALA A 605 -13.39 -17.07 -36.67
C ALA A 605 -14.50 -16.22 -37.31
N ALA A 606 -14.70 -16.36 -38.62
CA ALA A 606 -15.70 -15.63 -39.37
C ALA A 606 -17.10 -15.81 -38.76
N GLY A 607 -17.94 -14.77 -38.81
CA GLY A 607 -19.28 -14.74 -38.29
C GLY A 607 -19.41 -14.49 -36.79
N SER A 608 -18.30 -14.34 -36.06
CA SER A 608 -18.29 -14.04 -34.61
C SER A 608 -18.63 -12.59 -34.28
N GLY A 609 -18.50 -11.66 -35.23
CA GLY A 609 -18.69 -10.22 -35.02
C GLY A 609 -17.62 -9.59 -34.11
N LEU A 610 -18.02 -8.60 -33.30
CA LEU A 610 -17.18 -7.98 -32.27
C LEU A 610 -17.61 -8.51 -30.89
N VAL A 611 -16.66 -9.00 -30.10
CA VAL A 611 -16.91 -9.65 -28.81
C VAL A 611 -15.92 -9.16 -27.75
N LEU A 612 -16.42 -8.82 -26.56
CA LEU A 612 -15.55 -8.52 -25.42
C LEU A 612 -14.94 -9.81 -24.85
N GLY A 613 -13.70 -9.75 -24.45
CA GLY A 613 -13.07 -10.83 -23.69
C GLY A 613 -13.74 -11.02 -22.33
N GLY A 614 -13.85 -12.29 -21.91
CA GLY A 614 -14.54 -12.66 -20.66
C GLY A 614 -13.84 -12.16 -19.39
N HIS A 615 -12.56 -11.85 -19.47
CA HIS A 615 -11.75 -11.39 -18.36
C HIS A 615 -10.78 -10.29 -18.82
N GLY A 616 -10.93 -9.12 -18.24
CA GLY A 616 -10.03 -7.99 -18.44
C GLY A 616 -10.61 -6.88 -19.31
N PHE A 617 -10.39 -5.66 -18.85
CA PHE A 617 -10.74 -4.44 -19.56
C PHE A 617 -9.74 -4.23 -20.72
N GLY A 618 -10.25 -4.00 -21.93
CA GLY A 618 -9.40 -3.75 -23.09
C GLY A 618 -9.21 -4.92 -24.07
N ALA A 619 -9.69 -6.13 -23.76
CA ALA A 619 -9.67 -7.24 -24.71
C ALA A 619 -10.88 -7.19 -25.65
N LEU A 620 -10.62 -7.12 -26.97
CA LEU A 620 -11.64 -7.14 -27.99
C LEU A 620 -11.34 -8.22 -29.04
N GLY A 621 -12.23 -9.20 -29.13
CA GLY A 621 -12.24 -10.16 -30.22
C GLY A 621 -12.96 -9.57 -31.45
N VAL A 622 -12.39 -9.75 -32.62
CA VAL A 622 -12.94 -9.24 -33.87
C VAL A 622 -12.89 -10.36 -34.92
N ALA A 623 -14.06 -10.71 -35.46
CA ALA A 623 -14.09 -11.71 -36.50
C ALA A 623 -13.33 -11.28 -37.76
N VAL A 624 -12.67 -12.23 -38.42
CA VAL A 624 -11.83 -11.94 -39.60
C VAL A 624 -12.62 -11.40 -40.80
N ASP A 625 -13.94 -11.58 -40.83
CA ASP A 625 -14.85 -11.11 -41.88
C ASP A 625 -15.54 -9.76 -41.54
N VAL A 626 -15.30 -9.19 -40.38
CA VAL A 626 -15.84 -7.86 -39.99
C VAL A 626 -15.30 -6.77 -40.93
N THR A 627 -16.20 -5.99 -41.47
CA THR A 627 -15.84 -4.85 -42.35
C THR A 627 -15.42 -3.62 -41.52
N PRO A 628 -14.61 -2.73 -42.10
CA PRO A 628 -14.23 -1.46 -41.43
C PRO A 628 -15.45 -0.61 -41.01
N GLU A 629 -16.50 -0.58 -41.81
CA GLU A 629 -17.74 0.15 -41.57
C GLU A 629 -18.53 -0.44 -40.41
N GLU A 630 -18.61 -1.76 -40.35
CA GLU A 630 -19.24 -2.48 -39.25
C GLU A 630 -18.50 -2.28 -37.94
N PHE A 631 -17.18 -2.39 -37.95
CA PHE A 631 -16.34 -2.12 -36.78
C PHE A 631 -16.56 -0.70 -36.26
N ALA A 632 -16.49 0.32 -37.12
CA ALA A 632 -16.64 1.72 -36.73
C ALA A 632 -18.03 2.00 -36.13
N ARG A 633 -19.07 1.34 -36.64
CA ARG A 633 -20.45 1.46 -36.12
C ARG A 633 -20.62 0.79 -34.77
N GLU A 634 -20.06 -0.40 -34.55
CA GLU A 634 -20.28 -1.22 -33.34
C GLU A 634 -19.32 -0.85 -32.18
N LEU A 635 -18.12 -0.31 -32.46
CA LEU A 635 -17.12 0.00 -31.46
C LEU A 635 -17.65 0.85 -30.29
N PRO A 636 -18.44 1.93 -30.51
CA PRO A 636 -18.98 2.73 -29.40
C PRO A 636 -19.94 1.97 -28.50
N ARG A 637 -20.70 1.02 -29.08
CA ARG A 637 -21.64 0.17 -28.33
C ARG A 637 -20.90 -0.83 -27.46
N ILE A 638 -19.90 -1.47 -28.02
CA ILE A 638 -19.03 -2.41 -27.31
C ILE A 638 -18.25 -1.69 -26.22
N GLY A 639 -17.78 -0.49 -26.48
CA GLY A 639 -17.07 0.33 -25.51
C GLY A 639 -17.90 0.64 -24.26
N ARG A 640 -19.18 1.00 -24.39
CA ARG A 640 -20.06 1.18 -23.26
C ARG A 640 -20.22 -0.10 -22.42
N ARG A 641 -20.40 -1.25 -23.11
CA ARG A 641 -20.50 -2.54 -22.44
C ARG A 641 -19.21 -2.92 -21.72
N ALA A 642 -18.04 -2.67 -22.33
CA ALA A 642 -16.73 -2.89 -21.71
C ALA A 642 -16.56 -2.08 -20.43
N ARG A 643 -16.89 -0.78 -20.49
CA ARG A 643 -16.85 0.12 -19.34
C ARG A 643 -17.73 -0.39 -18.19
N ARG A 644 -18.98 -0.78 -18.49
CA ARG A 644 -19.89 -1.29 -17.46
C ARG A 644 -19.37 -2.57 -16.83
N THR A 645 -18.82 -3.49 -17.62
CA THR A 645 -18.18 -4.70 -17.08
C THR A 645 -17.03 -4.35 -16.15
N ALA A 646 -16.15 -3.41 -16.54
CA ALA A 646 -15.04 -2.94 -15.72
C ALA A 646 -15.52 -2.28 -14.40
N LEU A 647 -16.59 -1.49 -14.46
CA LEU A 647 -17.19 -0.90 -13.26
C LEU A 647 -17.71 -1.97 -12.30
N ARG A 648 -18.35 -3.02 -12.80
CA ARG A 648 -18.85 -4.13 -11.95
C ARG A 648 -17.74 -4.96 -11.30
N GLU A 649 -16.58 -5.00 -11.91
CA GLU A 649 -15.41 -5.69 -11.33
C GLU A 649 -14.75 -4.88 -10.22
N THR A 650 -14.91 -3.56 -10.22
CA THR A 650 -14.21 -2.63 -9.31
C THR A 650 -15.14 -1.93 -8.33
N ALA A 651 -16.45 -1.93 -8.56
CA ALA A 651 -17.42 -1.27 -7.69
C ALA A 651 -18.79 -1.99 -7.71
N ASP A 652 -19.46 -2.01 -6.57
CA ASP A 652 -20.86 -2.42 -6.48
C ASP A 652 -21.74 -1.30 -7.06
N LEU A 653 -22.59 -1.62 -8.03
CA LEU A 653 -23.51 -0.67 -8.65
C LEU A 653 -24.92 -0.73 -8.06
N HIS A 654 -25.28 -1.84 -7.44
CA HIS A 654 -26.59 -2.06 -6.85
C HIS A 654 -26.50 -3.10 -5.73
N ARG A 655 -27.52 -3.14 -4.88
CA ARG A 655 -27.62 -4.15 -3.83
C ARG A 655 -27.74 -5.56 -4.45
N PRO A 656 -27.12 -6.59 -3.88
CA PRO A 656 -27.31 -7.98 -4.34
C PRO A 656 -28.81 -8.36 -4.38
N GLY A 657 -29.25 -8.91 -5.51
CA GLY A 657 -30.67 -9.29 -5.72
C GLY A 657 -31.60 -8.15 -6.13
N SER A 658 -31.11 -6.90 -6.22
CA SER A 658 -31.89 -5.73 -6.68
C SER A 658 -32.29 -5.85 -8.16
N PRO A 659 -33.48 -5.39 -8.55
CA PRO A 659 -33.89 -5.27 -9.95
C PRO A 659 -33.07 -4.20 -10.70
N ALA A 660 -32.35 -3.32 -9.99
CA ALA A 660 -31.53 -2.27 -10.57
C ALA A 660 -30.48 -2.81 -11.57
N GLY A 661 -29.93 -3.99 -11.32
CA GLY A 661 -28.95 -4.61 -12.24
C GLY A 661 -29.48 -4.82 -13.64
N ALA A 662 -30.66 -5.42 -13.77
CA ALA A 662 -31.31 -5.67 -15.08
C ALA A 662 -31.77 -4.36 -15.75
N LEU A 663 -32.21 -3.37 -14.96
CA LEU A 663 -32.62 -2.06 -15.47
C LEU A 663 -31.43 -1.25 -15.98
N LEU A 664 -30.28 -1.29 -15.28
CA LEU A 664 -29.03 -0.68 -15.73
C LEU A 664 -28.57 -1.28 -17.06
N ASP A 665 -28.66 -2.61 -17.21
CA ASP A 665 -28.31 -3.29 -18.45
C ASP A 665 -29.20 -2.86 -19.60
N ARG A 666 -30.50 -2.82 -19.37
CA ARG A 666 -31.49 -2.38 -20.38
C ARG A 666 -31.28 -0.91 -20.77
N ALA A 667 -31.16 0.00 -19.79
CA ALA A 667 -30.94 1.41 -20.06
C ALA A 667 -29.69 1.65 -20.95
N ASP A 668 -28.59 0.99 -20.63
CA ASP A 668 -27.35 1.12 -21.39
C ASP A 668 -27.44 0.53 -22.81
N GLU A 669 -28.12 -0.61 -22.95
CA GLU A 669 -28.34 -1.24 -24.24
C GLU A 669 -29.20 -0.35 -25.16
N GLU A 670 -30.31 0.17 -24.66
CA GLU A 670 -31.24 1.00 -25.43
C GLU A 670 -30.68 2.39 -25.75
N LEU A 671 -29.89 2.98 -24.82
CA LEU A 671 -29.09 4.19 -25.14
C LEU A 671 -28.10 3.90 -26.29
N GLY A 672 -27.53 2.70 -26.31
CA GLY A 672 -26.65 2.25 -27.40
C GLY A 672 -27.33 2.10 -28.73
N ARG A 673 -28.58 1.61 -28.74
CA ARG A 673 -29.41 1.44 -29.95
C ARG A 673 -30.08 2.73 -30.43
N ARG A 674 -29.95 3.84 -29.65
CA ARG A 674 -30.69 5.09 -29.84
C ARG A 674 -32.20 4.92 -29.74
N ALA A 675 -32.66 3.88 -29.06
CA ALA A 675 -34.08 3.63 -28.78
C ALA A 675 -34.52 4.51 -27.60
N ARG A 676 -34.82 5.77 -27.87
CA ARG A 676 -35.06 6.83 -26.85
C ARG A 676 -36.16 6.51 -25.88
N GLU A 677 -37.29 5.95 -26.34
CA GLU A 677 -38.46 5.64 -25.49
C GLU A 677 -38.15 4.49 -24.52
N GLU A 678 -37.52 3.42 -25.01
CA GLU A 678 -37.13 2.27 -24.20
C GLU A 678 -36.06 2.65 -23.18
N ALA A 679 -35.05 3.44 -23.57
CA ALA A 679 -34.05 3.97 -22.67
C ALA A 679 -34.69 4.86 -21.57
N ALA A 680 -35.61 5.77 -21.96
CA ALA A 680 -36.33 6.60 -21.01
C ALA A 680 -37.15 5.78 -20.02
N ARG A 681 -37.83 4.73 -20.47
CA ARG A 681 -38.60 3.82 -19.59
C ARG A 681 -37.68 3.12 -18.58
N ALA A 682 -36.52 2.60 -19.02
CA ALA A 682 -35.59 1.93 -18.13
C ALA A 682 -34.96 2.91 -17.12
N LEU A 683 -34.59 4.11 -17.56
CA LEU A 683 -34.02 5.15 -16.68
C LEU A 683 -35.06 5.67 -15.69
N THR A 684 -36.33 5.87 -16.10
CA THR A 684 -37.42 6.24 -15.21
C THR A 684 -37.67 5.15 -14.16
N ALA A 685 -37.67 3.87 -14.57
CA ALA A 685 -37.81 2.76 -13.64
C ALA A 685 -36.66 2.71 -12.60
N LEU A 686 -35.43 2.99 -13.00
CA LEU A 686 -34.28 3.12 -12.09
C LEU A 686 -34.44 4.27 -11.09
N THR A 687 -34.95 5.41 -11.53
CA THR A 687 -35.19 6.59 -10.69
C THR A 687 -36.32 6.37 -9.68
N LEU A 688 -37.27 5.49 -9.98
CA LEU A 688 -38.38 5.14 -9.11
C LEU A 688 -38.05 4.02 -8.09
N LEU A 689 -36.89 3.40 -8.19
CA LEU A 689 -36.43 2.45 -7.17
C LEU A 689 -36.17 3.17 -5.85
N PRO A 690 -36.33 2.48 -4.70
CA PRO A 690 -35.86 2.99 -3.42
C PRO A 690 -34.35 3.32 -3.49
N GLU A 691 -33.93 4.40 -2.84
CA GLU A 691 -32.51 4.82 -2.79
C GLU A 691 -31.58 3.69 -2.32
N SER A 692 -32.07 2.79 -1.46
CA SER A 692 -31.33 1.62 -0.98
C SER A 692 -31.02 0.55 -2.03
N GLU A 693 -31.65 0.59 -3.20
CA GLU A 693 -31.49 -0.42 -4.25
C GLU A 693 -30.27 -0.15 -5.15
N LEU A 694 -29.86 1.09 -5.27
CA LEU A 694 -28.64 1.52 -5.93
C LEU A 694 -27.56 1.83 -4.91
N THR A 695 -26.32 1.53 -5.23
CA THR A 695 -25.18 2.11 -4.52
C THR A 695 -25.00 3.57 -4.96
N PRO A 696 -24.25 4.41 -4.22
CA PRO A 696 -23.90 5.75 -4.68
C PRO A 696 -23.26 5.75 -6.08
N THR A 697 -22.36 4.80 -6.39
CA THR A 697 -21.77 4.63 -7.74
C THR A 697 -22.85 4.32 -8.78
N GLY A 698 -23.79 3.46 -8.45
CA GLY A 698 -24.94 3.15 -9.32
C GLY A 698 -25.80 4.37 -9.58
N ALA A 699 -26.05 5.19 -8.57
CA ALA A 699 -26.84 6.42 -8.71
C ALA A 699 -26.13 7.45 -9.62
N VAL A 700 -24.81 7.64 -9.47
CA VAL A 700 -24.00 8.48 -10.37
C VAL A 700 -24.01 7.97 -11.81
N LEU A 701 -23.96 6.64 -12.00
CA LEU A 701 -24.08 6.04 -13.34
C LEU A 701 -25.44 6.33 -13.97
N VAL A 702 -26.53 6.20 -13.22
CA VAL A 702 -27.89 6.55 -13.69
C VAL A 702 -27.99 8.02 -14.07
N ALA A 703 -27.47 8.94 -13.24
CA ALA A 703 -27.43 10.37 -13.55
C ALA A 703 -26.66 10.66 -14.85
N ARG A 704 -25.53 9.99 -15.08
CA ARG A 704 -24.76 10.10 -16.32
C ARG A 704 -25.53 9.55 -17.53
N MET A 705 -26.25 8.45 -17.38
CA MET A 705 -27.11 7.90 -18.42
C MET A 705 -28.24 8.86 -18.78
N TRP A 706 -28.83 9.55 -17.80
CA TRP A 706 -29.81 10.60 -18.03
C TRP A 706 -29.23 11.78 -18.80
N SER A 707 -28.04 12.24 -18.45
CA SER A 707 -27.33 13.30 -19.16
C SER A 707 -27.06 12.92 -20.62
N GLN A 708 -26.65 11.67 -20.88
CA GLN A 708 -26.45 11.17 -22.24
C GLN A 708 -27.78 11.13 -23.02
N TRP A 709 -28.87 10.72 -22.38
CA TRP A 709 -30.18 10.69 -23.01
C TRP A 709 -30.68 12.09 -23.39
N THR A 710 -30.47 13.09 -22.53
CA THR A 710 -30.83 14.50 -22.80
C THR A 710 -29.99 15.10 -23.93
N SER A 711 -28.68 14.90 -23.92
CA SER A 711 -27.74 15.45 -24.92
C SER A 711 -27.96 14.89 -26.35
N THR A 712 -28.51 13.69 -26.48
CA THR A 712 -28.87 13.10 -27.78
C THR A 712 -30.13 13.69 -28.39
N GLY A 713 -30.83 14.61 -27.71
CA GLY A 713 -32.10 15.22 -28.11
C GLY A 713 -32.01 16.61 -28.72
N GLU A 714 -30.88 17.30 -28.63
CA GLU A 714 -30.73 18.68 -29.13
C GLU A 714 -30.24 18.75 -30.60
N GLY A 715 -30.11 17.64 -31.28
CA GLY A 715 -29.59 17.54 -32.63
C GLY A 715 -30.54 16.90 -33.67
N SER A 716 -31.87 16.87 -33.44
CA SER A 716 -32.84 16.37 -34.42
C SER A 716 -33.91 17.40 -34.72
#